data_89b94186a3d3498ed9e19f23ba1f42db
#
_entry.id   89b94186a3d3498ed9e19f23ba1f42db
#
_cell.length_a   1.000
_cell.length_b   1.000
_cell.length_c   1.000
_cell.angle_alpha   90.00
_cell.angle_beta   90.00
_cell.angle_gamma   90.00
#
_symmetry.space_group_name_H-M   'P 1'
#
loop_
_entity.id
_entity.type
_entity.pdbx_description
1 polymer ?
#
loop_
_entity_poly.entity_id
_entity_poly.type
_entity_poly.pdbx_seq_one_letter_code
_entity_poly.pdbx_strand_id
1 'polypeptide(L)'
;MNINTLTIKAQEALQAALNLARERGQQAVEPLHLLSVLIREDDSLATFLLGRVGVNVRGLRDEVQRSVGSLPRVEGGNGEQYFSQDASRVIQRAVDFTKTFGDKYASVEHLLLGLLSERGQAADLLKRAGATEKELVEAIRTFRKGATVDSQTSSQEFDALGKYAINLNEQARAGKLDPVIGRDEEIRRVLQILSRRTKNNPILVGEPGVGKTAIAEGIARRIIDGDVPENLKSKVIYSLDMGALIAGAKYQGEFEERLKAVVQEVVQSEGEILLFIDEIHTLVGAGKSSGAMDAANILKPALARGELRTIGATTLDEFQKYFEQDKALERRFQKVMVDEPTQEDAISILRGLKERYENHHQVRIKDEAIVAAVELSTRYITSRFLPDKAIDLVDEAASRLRMELDSMPVEIDATTRQLTQLQIEEQALMKETDDASKERLEALRQEIAEVQEKLNVQKAGWLNQKNAIDHVQELKGQLDEARSEEERATRNGDLGRASELRYSVIPGLQQQIQDSEAALEAQKQQDGEGLNEQVTSDEIAEVVSAWTGVPVSKMMQGELDKLKGLEGELHKRVIGQDEAVSAVAAAVRRSRAGLSDPDKPIGSFFFLGPTGVGKTELAKALAECLFDDERALVRIDMSEYMEKFSVQRLIGAPPGYVGYDEGGQLTEAVRRRPYSVILLDEMEKAHPDVFNVLLQVLDDGRLTDGQGRQVSFKNTIIIMTSNVGSKAIAELSGKDEEEMRHQVDAAMAQTFRPEFLNRIDDIVVFHPLGMAQIEKIVDIQLADVRARLAKERMTLAITPAAKQMLAVGGLDPVFGARPLKRLVQREVVDAIAAAIIDGTVREGDQVTVDADKDGGFTVVCDNTPAATYEVPDAE
;
A
#
# COMPACT_ATOMS: atom_id res chain seq x y z
N MET A 1 -31.22 0.14 50.82
CA MET A 1 -31.20 -0.30 49.44
C MET A 1 -30.03 -1.26 49.23
N ASN A 2 -30.22 -2.48 48.84
CA ASN A 2 -29.09 -3.43 48.66
C ASN A 2 -28.60 -3.41 47.22
N ILE A 3 -27.58 -2.61 46.93
CA ILE A 3 -26.99 -2.41 45.59
C ILE A 3 -26.43 -3.74 45.04
N ASN A 4 -26.08 -4.69 45.94
CA ASN A 4 -25.48 -5.97 45.56
C ASN A 4 -26.47 -6.93 44.86
N THR A 5 -27.77 -6.61 44.82
CA THR A 5 -28.78 -7.39 44.07
C THR A 5 -28.95 -6.91 42.63
N LEU A 6 -28.15 -5.96 42.18
CA LEU A 6 -28.20 -5.39 40.84
C LEU A 6 -26.99 -5.83 40.05
N THR A 7 -27.14 -5.94 38.73
CA THR A 7 -26.02 -6.14 37.82
C THR A 7 -25.15 -4.87 37.73
N ILE A 8 -23.90 -4.99 37.33
CA ILE A 8 -22.95 -3.88 37.21
C ILE A 8 -23.54 -2.76 36.32
N LYS A 9 -24.15 -3.10 35.17
CA LYS A 9 -24.80 -2.10 34.29
C LYS A 9 -25.99 -1.41 34.93
N ALA A 10 -26.76 -2.11 35.73
CA ALA A 10 -27.85 -1.50 36.47
C ALA A 10 -27.33 -0.56 37.56
N GLN A 11 -26.22 -0.90 38.22
CA GLN A 11 -25.54 -0.01 39.17
C GLN A 11 -24.95 1.23 38.48
N GLU A 12 -24.32 1.08 37.32
CA GLU A 12 -23.83 2.18 36.51
C GLU A 12 -24.95 3.13 36.07
N ALA A 13 -26.08 2.59 35.64
CA ALA A 13 -27.26 3.39 35.30
C ALA A 13 -27.81 4.20 36.49
N LEU A 14 -27.81 3.64 37.70
CA LEU A 14 -28.17 4.37 38.91
C LEU A 14 -27.15 5.47 39.25
N GLN A 15 -25.88 5.20 39.12
CA GLN A 15 -24.83 6.18 39.33
C GLN A 15 -24.88 7.30 38.29
N ALA A 16 -25.15 6.99 37.04
CA ALA A 16 -25.33 7.98 35.98
C ALA A 16 -26.58 8.86 36.23
N ALA A 17 -27.67 8.28 36.80
CA ALA A 17 -28.84 9.05 37.20
C ALA A 17 -28.54 10.03 38.35
N LEU A 18 -27.70 9.63 39.33
CA LEU A 18 -27.19 10.53 40.37
C LEU A 18 -26.37 11.67 39.81
N ASN A 19 -25.48 11.37 38.87
CA ASN A 19 -24.64 12.38 38.19
C ASN A 19 -25.51 13.37 37.39
N LEU A 20 -26.50 12.86 36.64
CA LEU A 20 -27.44 13.70 35.87
C LEU A 20 -28.24 14.66 36.80
N ALA A 21 -28.73 14.16 37.93
CA ALA A 21 -29.40 15.02 38.91
C ALA A 21 -28.48 16.10 39.47
N ARG A 22 -27.21 15.75 39.75
CA ARG A 22 -26.19 16.70 40.21
C ARG A 22 -25.90 17.77 39.16
N GLU A 23 -25.68 17.38 37.91
CA GLU A 23 -25.44 18.32 36.79
C GLU A 23 -26.60 19.29 36.59
N ARG A 24 -27.82 18.86 36.88
CA ARG A 24 -29.03 19.65 36.71
C ARG A 24 -29.38 20.50 37.97
N GLY A 25 -28.59 20.41 39.06
CA GLY A 25 -28.82 21.10 40.31
C GLY A 25 -30.05 20.56 41.08
N GLN A 26 -30.37 19.29 40.92
CA GLN A 26 -31.52 18.62 41.53
C GLN A 26 -31.05 17.71 42.65
N GLN A 27 -31.63 17.79 43.82
CA GLN A 27 -31.19 17.08 45.03
C GLN A 27 -31.79 15.64 45.08
N ALA A 28 -33.03 15.47 44.63
CA ALA A 28 -33.70 14.17 44.56
C ALA A 28 -33.55 13.55 43.19
N VAL A 29 -33.12 12.28 43.14
CA VAL A 29 -33.10 11.48 41.90
C VAL A 29 -34.49 10.88 41.72
N GLU A 30 -35.20 11.40 40.73
CA GLU A 30 -36.54 10.94 40.35
C GLU A 30 -36.51 9.83 39.31
N PRO A 31 -37.58 9.01 39.14
CA PRO A 31 -37.66 7.98 38.08
C PRO A 31 -37.36 8.50 36.66
N LEU A 32 -37.64 9.77 36.39
CA LEU A 32 -37.34 10.45 35.13
C LEU A 32 -35.82 10.53 34.81
N HIS A 33 -35.00 10.70 35.84
CA HIS A 33 -33.52 10.68 35.66
C HIS A 33 -33.08 9.30 35.22
N LEU A 34 -33.58 8.25 35.85
CA LEU A 34 -33.24 6.88 35.49
C LEU A 34 -33.71 6.54 34.08
N LEU A 35 -34.95 6.91 33.72
CA LEU A 35 -35.46 6.73 32.35
C LEU A 35 -34.59 7.46 31.32
N SER A 36 -34.23 8.71 31.61
CA SER A 36 -33.36 9.54 30.75
C SER A 36 -32.02 8.89 30.49
N VAL A 37 -31.41 8.29 31.52
CA VAL A 37 -30.14 7.56 31.38
C VAL A 37 -30.28 6.28 30.54
N LEU A 38 -31.32 5.51 30.80
CA LEU A 38 -31.54 4.22 30.11
C LEU A 38 -31.79 4.35 28.61
N ILE A 39 -32.41 5.48 28.17
CA ILE A 39 -32.71 5.74 26.76
C ILE A 39 -31.76 6.75 26.13
N ARG A 40 -30.64 7.09 26.79
CA ARG A 40 -29.71 8.15 26.34
C ARG A 40 -29.01 7.78 25.06
N GLU A 41 -28.56 6.53 24.93
CA GLU A 41 -27.80 6.01 23.80
C GLU A 41 -28.71 5.24 22.86
N ASP A 42 -28.51 5.38 21.55
CA ASP A 42 -29.29 4.67 20.54
C ASP A 42 -29.07 3.14 20.59
N ASP A 43 -27.89 2.71 21.02
CA ASP A 43 -27.50 1.30 21.12
C ASP A 43 -27.79 0.69 22.51
N SER A 44 -28.51 1.39 23.39
CA SER A 44 -28.82 0.85 24.71
C SER A 44 -29.88 -0.28 24.62
N LEU A 45 -29.75 -1.30 25.50
CA LEU A 45 -30.71 -2.38 25.61
C LEU A 45 -32.15 -1.87 25.84
N ALA A 46 -32.32 -0.81 26.60
CA ALA A 46 -33.61 -0.20 26.85
C ALA A 46 -34.22 0.40 25.58
N THR A 47 -33.38 1.09 24.76
CA THR A 47 -33.77 1.64 23.45
C THR A 47 -34.16 0.52 22.48
N PHE A 48 -33.41 -0.55 22.42
CA PHE A 48 -33.70 -1.72 21.59
C PHE A 48 -35.02 -2.37 21.97
N LEU A 49 -35.23 -2.65 23.27
CA LEU A 49 -36.48 -3.28 23.76
C LEU A 49 -37.72 -2.42 23.50
N LEU A 50 -37.62 -1.11 23.74
CA LEU A 50 -38.68 -0.15 23.47
C LEU A 50 -38.99 -0.05 21.96
N GLY A 51 -37.98 -0.07 21.11
CA GLY A 51 -38.15 -0.11 19.65
C GLY A 51 -38.87 -1.36 19.15
N ARG A 52 -38.56 -2.53 19.75
CA ARG A 52 -39.24 -3.79 19.44
C ARG A 52 -40.73 -3.79 19.81
N VAL A 53 -41.10 -3.05 20.81
CA VAL A 53 -42.52 -2.88 21.26
C VAL A 53 -43.22 -1.76 20.45
N GLY A 54 -42.53 -1.17 19.43
CA GLY A 54 -43.12 -0.15 18.55
C GLY A 54 -43.10 1.28 19.11
N VAL A 55 -42.31 1.55 20.16
CA VAL A 55 -42.17 2.88 20.77
C VAL A 55 -41.27 3.77 19.93
N ASN A 56 -41.70 4.99 19.61
CA ASN A 56 -40.84 6.02 19.03
C ASN A 56 -39.88 6.56 20.10
N VAL A 57 -38.71 5.94 20.23
CA VAL A 57 -37.71 6.28 21.27
C VAL A 57 -37.18 7.69 21.14
N ARG A 58 -37.02 8.23 19.92
CA ARG A 58 -36.53 9.62 19.71
C ARG A 58 -37.54 10.63 20.29
N GLY A 59 -38.83 10.48 19.98
CA GLY A 59 -39.87 11.34 20.54
C GLY A 59 -40.01 11.20 22.06
N LEU A 60 -39.87 9.97 22.59
CA LEU A 60 -39.86 9.72 24.03
C LEU A 60 -38.67 10.40 24.73
N ARG A 61 -37.47 10.34 24.14
CA ARG A 61 -36.26 10.97 24.65
C ARG A 61 -36.42 12.51 24.81
N ASP A 62 -36.98 13.16 23.80
CA ASP A 62 -37.23 14.59 23.83
C ASP A 62 -38.24 15.00 24.92
N GLU A 63 -39.29 14.19 25.11
CA GLU A 63 -40.27 14.41 26.18
C GLU A 63 -39.70 14.19 27.57
N VAL A 64 -38.89 13.15 27.76
CA VAL A 64 -38.19 12.86 29.01
C VAL A 64 -37.20 13.97 29.34
N GLN A 65 -36.41 14.45 28.39
CA GLN A 65 -35.47 15.56 28.62
C GLN A 65 -36.18 16.85 29.03
N ARG A 66 -37.28 17.17 28.38
CA ARG A 66 -38.13 18.33 28.79
C ARG A 66 -38.66 18.18 30.19
N SER A 67 -39.17 16.98 30.52
CA SER A 67 -39.72 16.68 31.85
C SER A 67 -38.64 16.72 32.94
N VAL A 68 -37.44 16.19 32.70
CA VAL A 68 -36.29 16.31 33.61
C VAL A 68 -35.91 17.79 33.81
N GLY A 69 -35.96 18.59 32.75
CA GLY A 69 -35.66 20.02 32.82
C GLY A 69 -36.66 20.83 33.68
N SER A 70 -37.89 20.35 33.83
CA SER A 70 -38.96 21.00 34.63
C SER A 70 -38.96 20.63 36.11
N LEU A 71 -38.13 19.67 36.52
CA LEU A 71 -38.04 19.26 37.92
C LEU A 71 -37.39 20.39 38.78
N PRO A 72 -37.82 20.49 40.08
CA PRO A 72 -37.33 21.55 40.97
C PRO A 72 -35.81 21.56 41.12
N ARG A 73 -35.19 22.74 41.04
CA ARG A 73 -33.77 22.95 41.28
C ARG A 73 -33.57 23.56 42.64
N VAL A 74 -32.48 23.19 43.30
CA VAL A 74 -32.11 23.77 44.61
C VAL A 74 -30.86 24.64 44.41
N GLU A 75 -31.00 25.94 44.51
CA GLU A 75 -29.88 26.88 44.49
C GLU A 75 -29.21 26.91 45.86
N GLY A 76 -27.88 26.63 45.91
CA GLY A 76 -27.03 26.81 47.06
C GLY A 76 -26.92 25.63 48.04
N GLY A 77 -27.36 24.43 47.65
CA GLY A 77 -27.26 23.24 48.50
C GLY A 77 -25.98 22.44 48.25
N ASN A 78 -25.06 22.36 49.20
CA ASN A 78 -23.96 21.36 49.25
C ASN A 78 -24.45 19.98 49.72
N GLY A 79 -25.73 19.61 49.41
CA GLY A 79 -26.31 18.35 49.85
C GLY A 79 -25.98 17.18 48.94
N GLU A 80 -25.75 16.02 49.56
CA GLU A 80 -25.63 14.74 48.82
C GLU A 80 -26.97 14.45 48.10
N GLN A 81 -26.87 13.99 46.84
CA GLN A 81 -28.02 13.50 46.07
C GLN A 81 -28.58 12.22 46.68
N TYR A 82 -29.89 12.09 46.77
CA TYR A 82 -30.56 10.91 47.25
C TYR A 82 -31.68 10.46 46.31
N PHE A 83 -31.97 9.17 46.29
CA PHE A 83 -33.10 8.64 45.53
C PHE A 83 -34.42 9.01 46.19
N SER A 84 -35.36 9.55 45.44
CA SER A 84 -36.68 9.85 45.91
C SER A 84 -37.39 8.53 46.33
N GLN A 85 -38.51 8.67 47.10
CA GLN A 85 -39.30 7.48 47.47
C GLN A 85 -39.83 6.75 46.25
N ASP A 86 -40.18 7.49 45.19
CA ASP A 86 -40.68 6.93 43.93
C ASP A 86 -39.59 6.19 43.17
N ALA A 87 -38.37 6.75 43.07
CA ALA A 87 -37.23 6.05 42.48
C ALA A 87 -36.85 4.80 43.28
N SER A 88 -36.92 4.86 44.61
CA SER A 88 -36.64 3.71 45.46
C SER A 88 -37.68 2.58 45.26
N ARG A 89 -38.97 2.95 45.05
CA ARG A 89 -40.01 1.96 44.70
C ARG A 89 -39.78 1.33 43.34
N VAL A 90 -39.39 2.13 42.32
CA VAL A 90 -39.05 1.61 41.00
C VAL A 90 -37.95 0.56 41.11
N ILE A 91 -36.85 0.85 41.83
CA ILE A 91 -35.74 -0.08 42.01
C ILE A 91 -36.19 -1.35 42.75
N GLN A 92 -37.00 -1.22 43.80
CA GLN A 92 -37.55 -2.38 44.52
C GLN A 92 -38.42 -3.22 43.59
N ARG A 93 -39.23 -2.60 42.76
CA ARG A 93 -40.11 -3.28 41.79
C ARG A 93 -39.26 -4.00 40.72
N ALA A 94 -38.17 -3.40 40.27
CA ALA A 94 -37.20 -4.03 39.39
C ALA A 94 -36.63 -5.33 40.01
N VAL A 95 -36.28 -5.29 41.29
CA VAL A 95 -35.80 -6.49 42.02
C VAL A 95 -36.94 -7.53 42.16
N ASP A 96 -38.20 -7.13 42.31
CA ASP A 96 -39.32 -8.09 42.37
C ASP A 96 -39.53 -8.80 41.02
N PHE A 97 -39.28 -8.14 39.87
CA PHE A 97 -39.37 -8.73 38.55
C PHE A 97 -38.34 -9.83 38.31
N THR A 98 -37.21 -9.89 39.07
CA THR A 98 -36.26 -11.01 38.95
C THR A 98 -36.93 -12.36 39.17
N LYS A 99 -37.93 -12.45 40.03
CA LYS A 99 -38.70 -13.68 40.30
C LYS A 99 -39.52 -14.14 39.10
N THR A 100 -39.97 -13.19 38.27
CA THR A 100 -40.77 -13.48 37.05
C THR A 100 -39.95 -14.15 35.95
N PHE A 101 -38.62 -13.87 35.94
CA PHE A 101 -37.69 -14.43 34.96
C PHE A 101 -36.78 -15.52 35.55
N GLY A 102 -36.82 -15.77 36.86
CA GLY A 102 -35.94 -16.74 37.54
C GLY A 102 -34.50 -16.22 37.76
N ASP A 103 -34.32 -14.91 37.76
CA ASP A 103 -33.04 -14.24 37.83
C ASP A 103 -32.57 -14.04 39.29
N LYS A 104 -31.27 -14.03 39.52
CA LYS A 104 -30.66 -13.72 40.81
C LYS A 104 -30.37 -12.24 40.99
N TYR A 105 -30.13 -11.49 39.88
CA TYR A 105 -29.77 -10.07 39.89
C TYR A 105 -30.72 -9.29 38.98
N ALA A 106 -31.08 -8.09 39.42
CA ALA A 106 -31.88 -7.18 38.61
C ALA A 106 -30.97 -6.39 37.63
N SER A 107 -31.29 -6.48 36.35
CA SER A 107 -30.58 -5.88 35.22
C SER A 107 -31.29 -4.61 34.71
N VAL A 108 -30.80 -4.00 33.66
CA VAL A 108 -31.33 -2.79 33.02
C VAL A 108 -32.76 -2.98 32.57
N GLU A 109 -33.12 -4.14 32.00
CA GLU A 109 -34.48 -4.45 31.56
C GLU A 109 -35.47 -4.60 32.73
N HIS A 110 -35.00 -5.05 33.90
CA HIS A 110 -35.81 -5.03 35.12
C HIS A 110 -36.05 -3.61 35.60
N LEU A 111 -35.05 -2.72 35.50
CA LEU A 111 -35.25 -1.29 35.83
C LEU A 111 -36.27 -0.64 34.89
N LEU A 112 -36.24 -1.00 33.60
CA LEU A 112 -37.22 -0.52 32.62
C LEU A 112 -38.65 -1.02 32.95
N LEU A 113 -38.80 -2.29 33.32
CA LEU A 113 -40.08 -2.83 33.78
C LEU A 113 -40.56 -2.16 35.10
N GLY A 114 -39.65 -1.92 36.03
CA GLY A 114 -39.93 -1.19 37.25
C GLY A 114 -40.45 0.22 36.98
N LEU A 115 -39.84 0.94 36.04
CA LEU A 115 -40.26 2.28 35.58
C LEU A 115 -41.66 2.27 34.95
N LEU A 116 -42.00 1.22 34.20
CA LEU A 116 -43.30 1.09 33.52
C LEU A 116 -44.43 0.68 34.47
N SER A 117 -44.13 -0.13 35.46
CA SER A 117 -45.14 -0.70 36.37
C SER A 117 -45.47 0.20 37.56
N GLU A 118 -44.54 1.04 38.04
CA GLU A 118 -44.78 2.00 39.13
C GLU A 118 -45.54 3.25 38.64
N ARG A 119 -46.42 3.79 39.48
CA ARG A 119 -47.17 5.02 39.12
C ARG A 119 -46.27 6.23 39.18
N GLY A 120 -46.29 7.11 38.15
CA GLY A 120 -45.54 8.33 38.11
C GLY A 120 -45.30 8.83 36.70
N GLN A 121 -44.64 10.00 36.55
CA GLN A 121 -44.45 10.64 35.25
C GLN A 121 -43.67 9.78 34.26
N ALA A 122 -42.67 9.03 34.72
CA ALA A 122 -41.92 8.12 33.86
C ALA A 122 -42.79 7.02 33.24
N ALA A 123 -43.65 6.40 34.07
CA ALA A 123 -44.59 5.36 33.58
C ALA A 123 -45.62 5.95 32.62
N ASP A 124 -46.12 7.17 32.91
CA ASP A 124 -47.08 7.85 32.03
C ASP A 124 -46.53 8.20 30.68
N LEU A 125 -45.24 8.59 30.61
CA LEU A 125 -44.52 8.84 29.37
C LEU A 125 -44.33 7.55 28.56
N LEU A 126 -43.89 6.47 29.21
CA LEU A 126 -43.69 5.17 28.57
C LEU A 126 -45.04 4.62 28.02
N LYS A 127 -46.13 4.70 28.81
CA LYS A 127 -47.47 4.27 28.40
C LYS A 127 -48.03 5.10 27.25
N ARG A 128 -47.85 6.43 27.28
CA ARG A 128 -48.27 7.32 26.16
C ARG A 128 -47.49 7.03 24.89
N ALA A 129 -46.22 6.65 25.03
CA ALA A 129 -45.41 6.23 23.90
C ALA A 129 -45.75 4.84 23.35
N GLY A 130 -46.70 4.12 23.97
CA GLY A 130 -47.23 2.82 23.55
C GLY A 130 -46.62 1.61 24.23
N ALA A 131 -45.72 1.77 25.24
CA ALA A 131 -45.15 0.62 25.94
C ALA A 131 -46.20 -0.02 26.91
N THR A 132 -46.36 -1.33 26.85
CA THR A 132 -47.15 -2.09 27.82
C THR A 132 -46.27 -3.12 28.54
N GLU A 133 -46.59 -3.40 29.82
CA GLU A 133 -45.84 -4.34 30.65
C GLU A 133 -45.80 -5.75 30.00
N LYS A 134 -46.93 -6.19 29.44
CA LYS A 134 -47.08 -7.51 28.83
C LYS A 134 -46.18 -7.67 27.60
N GLU A 135 -46.22 -6.70 26.69
CA GLU A 135 -45.42 -6.70 25.48
C GLU A 135 -43.91 -6.57 25.78
N LEU A 136 -43.54 -5.74 26.76
CA LEU A 136 -42.18 -5.59 27.19
C LEU A 136 -41.59 -6.87 27.82
N VAL A 137 -42.41 -7.58 28.68
CA VAL A 137 -42.03 -8.88 29.23
C VAL A 137 -41.84 -9.92 28.12
N GLU A 138 -42.70 -9.92 27.10
CA GLU A 138 -42.60 -10.83 25.97
C GLU A 138 -41.37 -10.50 25.09
N ALA A 139 -41.11 -9.22 24.85
CA ALA A 139 -39.92 -8.75 24.15
C ALA A 139 -38.61 -9.17 24.88
N ILE A 140 -38.60 -9.03 26.23
CA ILE A 140 -37.46 -9.46 27.05
C ILE A 140 -37.27 -10.98 26.99
N ARG A 141 -38.34 -11.76 27.08
CA ARG A 141 -38.26 -13.23 26.95
C ARG A 141 -37.77 -13.68 25.60
N THR A 142 -38.26 -13.05 24.55
CA THR A 142 -37.82 -13.30 23.17
C THR A 142 -36.33 -12.91 22.97
N PHE A 143 -35.93 -11.78 23.53
CA PHE A 143 -34.54 -11.32 23.50
C PHE A 143 -33.61 -12.27 24.24
N ARG A 144 -33.98 -12.72 25.43
CA ARG A 144 -33.15 -13.59 26.26
C ARG A 144 -33.13 -15.06 25.82
N LYS A 145 -34.00 -15.50 24.96
CA LYS A 145 -34.13 -16.92 24.50
C LYS A 145 -34.03 -17.95 25.63
N GLY A 146 -34.53 -17.63 26.82
CA GLY A 146 -34.52 -18.51 27.99
C GLY A 146 -33.29 -18.38 28.92
N ALA A 147 -32.36 -17.51 28.63
CA ALA A 147 -31.22 -17.26 29.51
C ALA A 147 -31.60 -16.45 30.75
N THR A 148 -30.97 -16.77 31.90
CA THR A 148 -31.19 -16.12 33.21
C THR A 148 -30.01 -15.24 33.62
N VAL A 149 -30.26 -14.21 34.43
CA VAL A 149 -29.26 -13.29 34.96
C VAL A 149 -28.72 -13.83 36.30
N ASP A 150 -27.73 -14.71 36.24
CA ASP A 150 -27.22 -15.43 37.42
C ASP A 150 -25.95 -14.81 38.02
N SER A 151 -25.29 -13.86 37.34
CA SER A 151 -24.14 -13.11 37.82
C SER A 151 -24.34 -11.59 37.69
N GLN A 152 -23.54 -10.80 38.41
CA GLN A 152 -23.58 -9.33 38.28
C GLN A 152 -23.09 -8.83 36.90
N THR A 153 -22.35 -9.65 36.16
CA THR A 153 -21.81 -9.37 34.81
C THR A 153 -22.74 -9.86 33.70
N SER A 154 -23.76 -10.68 33.97
CA SER A 154 -24.64 -11.31 32.96
C SER A 154 -25.29 -10.33 31.96
N SER A 155 -25.46 -9.06 32.30
CA SER A 155 -26.03 -8.05 31.37
C SER A 155 -25.11 -7.72 30.20
N GLN A 156 -23.88 -8.19 30.19
CA GLN A 156 -22.91 -8.00 29.09
C GLN A 156 -22.95 -9.16 28.09
N GLU A 157 -23.53 -10.29 28.45
CA GLU A 157 -23.53 -11.55 27.71
C GLU A 157 -24.61 -11.62 26.61
N PHE A 158 -25.58 -10.71 26.60
CA PHE A 158 -26.66 -10.73 25.62
C PHE A 158 -26.32 -9.98 24.34
N ASP A 159 -26.54 -10.62 23.17
CA ASP A 159 -26.29 -10.11 21.85
C ASP A 159 -24.77 -9.81 21.59
N ALA A 160 -23.94 -10.73 22.03
CA ALA A 160 -22.48 -10.62 21.81
C ALA A 160 -22.12 -10.72 20.32
N LEU A 161 -22.84 -11.56 19.55
CA LEU A 161 -22.63 -11.69 18.10
C LEU A 161 -22.97 -10.41 17.34
N GLY A 162 -24.06 -9.74 17.70
CA GLY A 162 -24.41 -8.46 17.06
C GLY A 162 -23.43 -7.31 17.35
N LYS A 163 -22.67 -7.41 18.46
CA LYS A 163 -21.68 -6.39 18.85
C LYS A 163 -20.26 -6.68 18.37
N TYR A 164 -19.88 -7.96 18.32
CA TYR A 164 -18.49 -8.36 18.11
C TYR A 164 -18.29 -9.23 16.88
N ALA A 165 -19.36 -9.44 16.07
CA ALA A 165 -19.26 -10.20 14.84
C ALA A 165 -20.16 -9.60 13.75
N ILE A 166 -19.76 -9.79 12.51
CA ILE A 166 -20.45 -9.30 11.33
C ILE A 166 -21.19 -10.47 10.68
N ASN A 167 -22.50 -10.31 10.43
CA ASN A 167 -23.31 -11.31 9.75
C ASN A 167 -23.06 -11.28 8.23
N LEU A 168 -22.25 -12.21 7.71
CA LEU A 168 -21.92 -12.27 6.28
C LEU A 168 -23.15 -12.65 5.42
N ASN A 169 -24.10 -13.43 5.92
CA ASN A 169 -25.31 -13.76 5.16
C ASN A 169 -26.21 -12.53 4.96
N GLU A 170 -26.29 -11.61 5.95
CA GLU A 170 -27.00 -10.35 5.79
C GLU A 170 -26.32 -9.42 4.82
N GLN A 171 -24.98 -9.35 4.86
CA GLN A 171 -24.20 -8.59 3.87
C GLN A 171 -24.39 -9.14 2.45
N ALA A 172 -24.40 -10.48 2.30
CA ALA A 172 -24.69 -11.12 1.02
C ALA A 172 -26.09 -10.77 0.49
N ARG A 173 -27.12 -10.80 1.37
CA ARG A 173 -28.49 -10.39 0.99
C ARG A 173 -28.58 -8.93 0.59
N ALA A 174 -27.80 -8.08 1.24
CA ALA A 174 -27.74 -6.65 0.94
C ALA A 174 -26.92 -6.33 -0.32
N GLY A 175 -26.28 -7.33 -0.96
CA GLY A 175 -25.42 -7.13 -2.14
C GLY A 175 -24.09 -6.44 -1.85
N LYS A 176 -23.66 -6.41 -0.57
CA LYS A 176 -22.43 -5.71 -0.14
C LYS A 176 -21.16 -6.53 -0.30
N LEU A 177 -21.28 -7.86 -0.44
CA LEU A 177 -20.14 -8.76 -0.62
C LEU A 177 -19.68 -8.80 -2.08
N ASP A 178 -18.36 -8.87 -2.27
CA ASP A 178 -17.73 -8.99 -3.56
C ASP A 178 -18.00 -10.36 -4.21
N PRO A 179 -18.05 -10.45 -5.55
CA PRO A 179 -18.14 -11.73 -6.23
C PRO A 179 -16.82 -12.51 -6.04
N VAL A 180 -16.94 -13.77 -5.62
CA VAL A 180 -15.76 -14.64 -5.47
C VAL A 180 -15.58 -15.45 -6.75
N ILE A 181 -14.44 -15.29 -7.38
CA ILE A 181 -14.09 -15.88 -8.68
C ILE A 181 -12.82 -16.72 -8.50
N GLY A 182 -12.75 -17.87 -9.16
CA GLY A 182 -11.56 -18.71 -9.22
C GLY A 182 -11.22 -19.46 -7.92
N ARG A 183 -12.18 -19.58 -6.97
CA ARG A 183 -11.99 -20.29 -5.68
C ARG A 183 -12.99 -21.44 -5.46
N ASP A 184 -13.51 -22.01 -6.54
CA ASP A 184 -14.53 -23.05 -6.50
C ASP A 184 -14.04 -24.34 -5.83
N GLU A 185 -12.78 -24.73 -6.01
CA GLU A 185 -12.22 -25.93 -5.42
C GLU A 185 -12.06 -25.80 -3.92
N GLU A 186 -11.52 -24.67 -3.46
CA GLU A 186 -11.34 -24.39 -2.04
C GLU A 186 -12.70 -24.27 -1.32
N ILE A 187 -13.67 -23.55 -1.91
CA ILE A 187 -15.03 -23.45 -1.37
C ILE A 187 -15.68 -24.83 -1.28
N ARG A 188 -15.58 -25.63 -2.34
CA ARG A 188 -16.11 -27.02 -2.35
C ARG A 188 -15.44 -27.85 -1.24
N ARG A 189 -14.15 -27.70 -1.08
CA ARG A 189 -13.40 -28.41 -0.02
C ARG A 189 -13.83 -27.98 1.38
N VAL A 190 -14.03 -26.69 1.61
CA VAL A 190 -14.54 -26.15 2.88
C VAL A 190 -15.94 -26.70 3.17
N LEU A 191 -16.87 -26.63 2.22
CA LEU A 191 -18.23 -27.18 2.37
C LEU A 191 -18.23 -28.69 2.68
N GLN A 192 -17.33 -29.44 2.03
CA GLN A 192 -17.15 -30.87 2.31
C GLN A 192 -16.66 -31.12 3.74
N ILE A 193 -15.73 -30.28 4.26
CA ILE A 193 -15.21 -30.40 5.63
C ILE A 193 -16.31 -30.04 6.63
N LEU A 194 -17.05 -28.95 6.43
CA LEU A 194 -18.15 -28.51 7.29
C LEU A 194 -19.27 -29.56 7.41
N SER A 195 -19.44 -30.39 6.38
CA SER A 195 -20.46 -31.47 6.36
C SER A 195 -20.01 -32.74 7.07
N ARG A 196 -18.74 -32.83 7.56
CA ARG A 196 -18.24 -34.00 8.27
C ARG A 196 -18.81 -34.10 9.69
N ARG A 197 -18.86 -35.34 10.22
CA ARG A 197 -19.24 -35.58 11.61
C ARG A 197 -18.15 -35.20 12.62
N THR A 198 -16.86 -35.35 12.25
CA THR A 198 -15.69 -35.04 13.06
C THR A 198 -14.68 -34.33 12.20
N LYS A 199 -13.77 -33.57 12.81
CA LYS A 199 -12.81 -32.69 12.10
C LYS A 199 -13.51 -31.80 11.08
N ASN A 200 -14.58 -31.17 11.52
CA ASN A 200 -15.49 -30.35 10.69
C ASN A 200 -15.16 -28.84 10.74
N ASN A 201 -14.03 -28.47 11.30
CA ASN A 201 -13.54 -27.09 11.30
C ASN A 201 -12.46 -26.94 10.23
N PRO A 202 -12.73 -26.31 9.07
CA PRO A 202 -11.69 -25.98 8.11
C PRO A 202 -10.80 -24.85 8.63
N ILE A 203 -9.52 -24.91 8.29
CA ILE A 203 -8.58 -23.80 8.45
C ILE A 203 -7.95 -23.49 7.11
N LEU A 204 -8.17 -22.27 6.62
CA LEU A 204 -7.61 -21.74 5.40
C LEU A 204 -6.17 -21.31 5.67
N VAL A 205 -5.23 -21.89 4.97
CA VAL A 205 -3.80 -21.64 5.16
C VAL A 205 -3.21 -21.18 3.84
N GLY A 206 -2.63 -19.99 3.83
CA GLY A 206 -2.03 -19.38 2.64
C GLY A 206 -1.40 -18.05 2.97
N GLU A 207 -0.64 -17.51 2.03
CA GLU A 207 0.04 -16.23 2.18
C GLU A 207 -0.93 -15.05 2.37
N PRO A 208 -0.48 -13.91 2.93
CA PRO A 208 -1.32 -12.71 3.02
C PRO A 208 -1.76 -12.24 1.63
N GLY A 209 -3.01 -11.78 1.49
CA GLY A 209 -3.51 -11.23 0.23
C GLY A 209 -3.95 -12.24 -0.84
N VAL A 210 -3.89 -13.57 -0.58
CA VAL A 210 -4.36 -14.58 -1.55
C VAL A 210 -5.88 -14.77 -1.58
N GLY A 211 -6.65 -14.05 -0.75
CA GLY A 211 -8.11 -14.08 -0.76
C GLY A 211 -8.74 -15.10 0.19
N LYS A 212 -8.12 -15.40 1.34
CA LYS A 212 -8.69 -16.32 2.36
C LYS A 212 -10.05 -15.87 2.88
N THR A 213 -10.20 -14.59 3.17
CA THR A 213 -11.45 -13.99 3.67
C THR A 213 -12.57 -14.07 2.63
N ALA A 214 -12.25 -13.84 1.34
CA ALA A 214 -13.19 -13.95 0.24
C ALA A 214 -13.84 -15.35 0.14
N ILE A 215 -13.13 -16.42 0.50
CA ILE A 215 -13.70 -17.78 0.51
C ILE A 215 -14.86 -17.88 1.52
N ALA A 216 -14.74 -17.28 2.72
CA ALA A 216 -15.83 -17.28 3.71
C ALA A 216 -17.04 -16.47 3.21
N GLU A 217 -16.80 -15.34 2.56
CA GLU A 217 -17.83 -14.51 1.92
C GLU A 217 -18.53 -15.25 0.76
N GLY A 218 -17.76 -15.95 -0.07
CA GLY A 218 -18.27 -16.79 -1.14
C GLY A 218 -19.17 -17.93 -0.63
N ILE A 219 -18.84 -18.53 0.50
CA ILE A 219 -19.68 -19.54 1.14
C ILE A 219 -20.97 -18.91 1.64
N ALA A 220 -20.92 -17.72 2.27
CA ALA A 220 -22.12 -17.02 2.72
C ALA A 220 -23.06 -16.71 1.55
N ARG A 221 -22.54 -16.27 0.40
CA ARG A 221 -23.31 -16.03 -0.81
C ARG A 221 -23.95 -17.30 -1.33
N ARG A 222 -23.20 -18.42 -1.45
CA ARG A 222 -23.77 -19.72 -1.89
C ARG A 222 -24.84 -20.26 -0.95
N ILE A 223 -24.74 -19.99 0.36
CA ILE A 223 -25.80 -20.35 1.32
C ILE A 223 -27.08 -19.58 1.00
N ILE A 224 -26.99 -18.30 0.71
CA ILE A 224 -28.16 -17.46 0.36
C ILE A 224 -28.75 -17.86 -0.97
N ASP A 225 -27.91 -18.18 -1.98
CA ASP A 225 -28.34 -18.63 -3.29
C ASP A 225 -28.87 -20.10 -3.27
N GLY A 226 -28.69 -20.82 -2.13
CA GLY A 226 -29.11 -22.21 -1.98
C GLY A 226 -28.19 -23.23 -2.63
N ASP A 227 -27.04 -22.82 -3.17
CA ASP A 227 -26.03 -23.65 -3.83
C ASP A 227 -25.06 -24.29 -2.83
N VAL A 228 -25.62 -24.95 -1.82
CA VAL A 228 -24.87 -25.68 -0.80
C VAL A 228 -25.61 -26.98 -0.42
N PRO A 229 -24.92 -27.98 0.16
CA PRO A 229 -25.56 -29.18 0.71
C PRO A 229 -26.71 -28.85 1.66
N GLU A 230 -27.75 -29.69 1.70
CA GLU A 230 -28.98 -29.45 2.45
C GLU A 230 -28.75 -29.09 3.92
N ASN A 231 -27.78 -29.75 4.56
CA ASN A 231 -27.42 -29.53 5.96
C ASN A 231 -26.72 -28.17 6.23
N LEU A 232 -26.38 -27.41 5.20
CA LEU A 232 -25.72 -26.10 5.30
C LEU A 232 -26.65 -24.95 4.89
N LYS A 233 -27.79 -25.19 4.25
CA LYS A 233 -28.72 -24.14 3.76
C LYS A 233 -29.29 -23.25 4.88
N SER A 234 -29.46 -23.78 6.07
CA SER A 234 -29.99 -23.04 7.24
C SER A 234 -28.90 -22.33 8.03
N LYS A 235 -27.62 -22.48 7.66
CA LYS A 235 -26.50 -21.94 8.43
C LYS A 235 -26.28 -20.47 8.17
N VAL A 236 -25.84 -19.78 9.23
CA VAL A 236 -25.46 -18.37 9.18
C VAL A 236 -23.98 -18.22 9.52
N ILE A 237 -23.24 -17.50 8.71
CA ILE A 237 -21.81 -17.25 8.93
C ILE A 237 -21.66 -15.88 9.59
N TYR A 238 -21.01 -15.87 10.75
CA TYR A 238 -20.59 -14.65 11.43
C TYR A 238 -19.05 -14.51 11.36
N SER A 239 -18.57 -13.38 10.89
CA SER A 239 -17.15 -13.02 10.92
C SER A 239 -16.84 -12.33 12.23
N LEU A 240 -15.91 -12.88 13.01
CA LEU A 240 -15.50 -12.33 14.30
C LEU A 240 -14.67 -11.06 14.10
N ASP A 241 -15.08 -9.96 14.69
CA ASP A 241 -14.35 -8.70 14.67
C ASP A 241 -13.40 -8.59 15.87
N MET A 242 -12.12 -8.89 15.62
CA MET A 242 -11.08 -8.80 16.65
C MET A 242 -10.86 -7.36 17.14
N GLY A 243 -11.03 -6.38 16.26
CA GLY A 243 -10.93 -4.96 16.62
C GLY A 243 -12.01 -4.55 17.62
N ALA A 244 -13.27 -4.92 17.37
CA ALA A 244 -14.39 -4.66 18.27
C ALA A 244 -14.27 -5.37 19.62
N LEU A 245 -13.70 -6.59 19.64
CA LEU A 245 -13.46 -7.33 20.88
C LEU A 245 -12.42 -6.63 21.78
N ILE A 246 -11.38 -6.02 21.20
CA ILE A 246 -10.28 -5.37 21.91
C ILE A 246 -10.59 -3.91 22.22
N ALA A 247 -11.31 -3.22 21.35
CA ALA A 247 -11.62 -1.80 21.50
C ALA A 247 -12.29 -1.49 22.84
N GLY A 248 -11.72 -0.55 23.60
CA GLY A 248 -12.26 -0.12 24.91
C GLY A 248 -12.11 -1.12 26.06
N ALA A 249 -11.49 -2.30 25.87
CA ALA A 249 -11.15 -3.20 26.96
C ALA A 249 -9.99 -2.62 27.77
N LYS A 250 -10.28 -2.13 28.99
CA LYS A 250 -9.25 -1.56 29.89
C LYS A 250 -8.44 -2.62 30.63
N TYR A 251 -9.00 -3.81 30.79
CA TYR A 251 -8.40 -4.93 31.49
C TYR A 251 -8.49 -6.20 30.64
N GLN A 252 -7.51 -7.07 30.78
CA GLN A 252 -7.41 -8.36 30.07
C GLN A 252 -8.68 -9.24 30.25
N GLY A 253 -9.29 -9.25 31.42
CA GLY A 253 -10.50 -10.02 31.71
C GLY A 253 -11.74 -9.60 30.90
N GLU A 254 -11.84 -8.34 30.47
CA GLU A 254 -12.97 -7.87 29.68
C GLU A 254 -12.98 -8.47 28.27
N PHE A 255 -11.83 -8.59 27.63
CA PHE A 255 -11.71 -9.29 26.34
C PHE A 255 -12.08 -10.77 26.45
N GLU A 256 -11.60 -11.46 27.49
CA GLU A 256 -11.91 -12.87 27.74
C GLU A 256 -13.42 -13.08 27.97
N GLU A 257 -14.06 -12.20 28.71
CA GLU A 257 -15.51 -12.22 28.95
C GLU A 257 -16.31 -12.00 27.65
N ARG A 258 -15.91 -11.03 26.81
CA ARG A 258 -16.55 -10.76 25.51
C ARG A 258 -16.43 -11.96 24.57
N LEU A 259 -15.22 -12.52 24.43
CA LEU A 259 -14.99 -13.71 23.60
C LEU A 259 -15.79 -14.93 24.12
N LYS A 260 -15.84 -15.11 25.44
CA LYS A 260 -16.62 -16.16 26.08
C LYS A 260 -18.11 -16.01 25.80
N ALA A 261 -18.64 -14.79 25.84
CA ALA A 261 -20.03 -14.50 25.51
C ALA A 261 -20.35 -14.85 24.05
N VAL A 262 -19.50 -14.45 23.09
CA VAL A 262 -19.63 -14.84 21.67
C VAL A 262 -19.63 -16.36 21.52
N VAL A 263 -18.66 -17.05 22.12
CA VAL A 263 -18.57 -18.52 22.04
C VAL A 263 -19.81 -19.19 22.64
N GLN A 264 -20.33 -18.71 23.75
CA GLN A 264 -21.54 -19.25 24.38
C GLN A 264 -22.76 -19.07 23.49
N GLU A 265 -22.93 -17.91 22.87
CA GLU A 265 -24.02 -17.63 21.94
C GLU A 265 -23.97 -18.54 20.70
N VAL A 266 -22.78 -18.75 20.13
CA VAL A 266 -22.59 -19.69 19.02
C VAL A 266 -22.89 -21.13 19.44
N VAL A 267 -22.48 -21.58 20.63
CA VAL A 267 -22.75 -22.92 21.15
C VAL A 267 -24.25 -23.11 21.41
N GLN A 268 -24.92 -22.09 21.95
CA GLN A 268 -26.39 -22.12 22.18
C GLN A 268 -27.22 -22.20 20.90
N SER A 269 -26.66 -21.83 19.75
CA SER A 269 -27.32 -21.96 18.45
C SER A 269 -27.38 -23.40 17.92
N GLU A 270 -26.92 -24.39 18.69
CA GLU A 270 -26.89 -25.82 18.32
C GLU A 270 -26.30 -26.11 16.95
N GLY A 271 -25.29 -25.29 16.56
CA GLY A 271 -24.56 -25.40 15.31
C GLY A 271 -25.25 -24.79 14.08
N GLU A 272 -26.26 -23.93 14.27
CA GLU A 272 -26.80 -23.09 13.19
C GLU A 272 -25.87 -22.00 12.77
N ILE A 273 -24.98 -21.56 13.67
CA ILE A 273 -24.01 -20.52 13.42
C ILE A 273 -22.63 -21.12 13.11
N LEU A 274 -22.00 -20.61 12.05
CA LEU A 274 -20.61 -20.87 11.69
C LEU A 274 -19.80 -19.60 12.00
N LEU A 275 -18.77 -19.72 12.82
CA LEU A 275 -17.93 -18.58 13.18
C LEU A 275 -16.69 -18.52 12.28
N PHE A 276 -16.58 -17.50 11.45
CA PHE A 276 -15.36 -17.23 10.73
C PHE A 276 -14.42 -16.40 11.59
N ILE A 277 -13.17 -16.84 11.70
CA ILE A 277 -12.13 -16.17 12.48
C ILE A 277 -10.94 -15.94 11.56
N ASP A 278 -10.76 -14.69 11.13
CA ASP A 278 -9.56 -14.31 10.43
C ASP A 278 -8.39 -14.17 11.39
N GLU A 279 -7.16 -14.40 10.92
CA GLU A 279 -5.95 -14.42 11.75
C GLU A 279 -6.14 -15.22 13.06
N ILE A 280 -6.75 -16.40 12.97
CA ILE A 280 -7.09 -17.22 14.15
C ILE A 280 -5.89 -17.53 15.06
N HIS A 281 -4.66 -17.43 14.54
CA HIS A 281 -3.43 -17.58 15.31
C HIS A 281 -3.29 -16.53 16.41
N THR A 282 -3.88 -15.34 16.26
CA THR A 282 -3.87 -14.27 17.28
C THR A 282 -4.56 -14.71 18.56
N LEU A 283 -5.61 -15.54 18.45
CA LEU A 283 -6.33 -16.12 19.59
C LEU A 283 -5.61 -17.33 20.20
N VAL A 284 -4.80 -18.04 19.39
CA VAL A 284 -4.12 -19.29 19.82
C VAL A 284 -2.72 -19.02 20.35
N GLY A 285 -2.03 -18.00 19.79
CA GLY A 285 -0.61 -17.71 20.06
C GLY A 285 -0.35 -16.77 21.23
N ALA A 286 -1.33 -16.11 21.75
CA ALA A 286 -1.20 -15.03 22.72
C ALA A 286 -0.66 -15.46 24.11
N GLY A 287 -0.53 -16.74 24.40
CA GLY A 287 -0.14 -17.25 25.74
C GLY A 287 1.36 -17.37 26.05
N LYS A 288 2.29 -17.07 25.12
CA LYS A 288 3.73 -17.34 25.31
C LYS A 288 4.60 -16.15 25.72
N SER A 289 4.10 -14.91 25.66
CA SER A 289 4.79 -13.74 26.20
C SER A 289 4.12 -13.30 27.50
N SER A 290 4.91 -12.95 28.51
CA SER A 290 4.45 -12.57 29.85
C SER A 290 3.39 -11.46 29.78
N GLY A 291 2.12 -11.81 30.02
CA GLY A 291 0.98 -10.87 30.00
C GLY A 291 0.04 -10.97 28.80
N ALA A 292 0.22 -11.91 27.87
CA ALA A 292 -0.63 -12.06 26.70
C ALA A 292 -1.82 -13.03 26.94
N MET A 293 -2.93 -12.74 26.33
CA MET A 293 -4.26 -13.34 26.45
C MET A 293 -4.25 -14.84 26.13
N ASP A 294 -4.80 -15.67 27.00
CA ASP A 294 -4.97 -17.10 26.74
C ASP A 294 -6.39 -17.42 26.21
N ALA A 295 -6.75 -16.75 25.10
CA ALA A 295 -8.01 -16.96 24.40
C ALA A 295 -8.18 -18.41 23.89
N ALA A 296 -7.04 -19.09 23.68
CA ALA A 296 -7.05 -20.52 23.28
C ALA A 296 -7.76 -21.39 24.30
N ASN A 297 -7.62 -21.10 25.59
CA ASN A 297 -8.27 -21.90 26.65
C ASN A 297 -9.81 -21.72 26.66
N ILE A 298 -10.33 -20.65 26.10
CA ILE A 298 -11.77 -20.43 25.96
C ILE A 298 -12.32 -21.25 24.77
N LEU A 299 -11.59 -21.26 23.64
CA LEU A 299 -12.02 -21.94 22.41
C LEU A 299 -11.84 -23.48 22.48
N LYS A 300 -10.72 -23.96 23.04
CA LYS A 300 -10.35 -25.38 23.07
C LYS A 300 -11.44 -26.30 23.63
N PRO A 301 -12.15 -26.01 24.75
CA PRO A 301 -13.18 -26.89 25.27
C PRO A 301 -14.39 -27.02 24.31
N ALA A 302 -14.86 -25.92 23.73
CA ALA A 302 -15.98 -25.91 22.80
C ALA A 302 -15.66 -26.60 21.47
N LEU A 303 -14.44 -26.38 20.94
CA LEU A 303 -13.89 -27.08 19.77
C LEU A 303 -13.71 -28.59 20.08
N ALA A 304 -13.25 -28.93 21.29
CA ALA A 304 -13.03 -30.32 21.69
C ALA A 304 -14.31 -31.13 21.75
N ARG A 305 -15.40 -30.52 22.23
CA ARG A 305 -16.73 -31.16 22.29
C ARG A 305 -17.45 -31.15 20.94
N GLY A 306 -16.97 -30.38 19.94
CA GLY A 306 -17.62 -30.22 18.62
C GLY A 306 -18.86 -29.33 18.68
N GLU A 307 -19.01 -28.54 19.74
CA GLU A 307 -20.09 -27.58 19.96
C GLU A 307 -19.90 -26.30 19.17
N LEU A 308 -18.62 -25.88 18.95
CA LEU A 308 -18.24 -24.72 18.17
C LEU A 308 -17.84 -25.16 16.76
N ARG A 309 -18.50 -24.61 15.74
CA ARG A 309 -18.13 -24.77 14.33
C ARG A 309 -17.46 -23.50 13.82
N THR A 310 -16.22 -23.64 13.38
CA THR A 310 -15.39 -22.52 12.97
C THR A 310 -14.76 -22.73 11.60
N ILE A 311 -14.62 -21.65 10.87
CA ILE A 311 -13.74 -21.52 9.70
C ILE A 311 -12.60 -20.60 10.14
N GLY A 312 -11.37 -21.11 10.25
CA GLY A 312 -10.21 -20.29 10.57
C GLY A 312 -9.47 -19.85 9.32
N ALA A 313 -8.77 -18.71 9.38
CA ALA A 313 -7.81 -18.30 8.36
C ALA A 313 -6.47 -17.92 9.04
N THR A 314 -5.34 -18.27 8.42
CA THR A 314 -3.99 -17.98 8.93
C THR A 314 -2.95 -18.11 7.82
N THR A 315 -1.71 -17.69 8.08
CA THR A 315 -0.58 -17.92 7.18
C THR A 315 0.06 -19.30 7.41
N LEU A 316 0.97 -19.71 6.50
CA LEU A 316 1.64 -21.00 6.61
C LEU A 316 2.58 -21.06 7.83
N ASP A 317 3.37 -20.00 8.03
CA ASP A 317 4.32 -19.90 9.14
C ASP A 317 3.62 -19.92 10.49
N GLU A 318 2.52 -19.21 10.62
CA GLU A 318 1.72 -19.13 11.83
C GLU A 318 0.98 -20.43 12.11
N PHE A 319 0.51 -21.12 11.06
CA PHE A 319 -0.06 -22.44 11.19
C PHE A 319 0.95 -23.44 11.77
N GLN A 320 2.17 -23.47 11.24
CA GLN A 320 3.25 -24.33 11.75
C GLN A 320 3.62 -23.98 13.19
N LYS A 321 3.72 -22.70 13.51
CA LYS A 321 4.15 -22.22 14.82
C LYS A 321 3.11 -22.45 15.91
N TYR A 322 1.82 -22.28 15.63
CA TYR A 322 0.77 -22.26 16.65
C TYR A 322 -0.17 -23.46 16.59
N PHE A 323 -0.46 -24.02 15.41
CA PHE A 323 -1.41 -25.12 15.24
C PHE A 323 -0.74 -26.49 15.20
N GLU A 324 0.33 -26.68 14.45
CA GLU A 324 1.03 -27.98 14.37
C GLU A 324 1.70 -28.37 15.69
N GLN A 325 2.10 -27.38 16.49
CA GLN A 325 2.67 -27.64 17.82
C GLN A 325 1.61 -28.02 18.86
N ASP A 326 0.33 -27.67 18.66
CA ASP A 326 -0.78 -28.00 19.56
C ASP A 326 -1.59 -29.19 19.03
N LYS A 327 -1.25 -30.38 19.50
CA LYS A 327 -1.92 -31.64 19.09
C LYS A 327 -3.43 -31.67 19.31
N ALA A 328 -3.99 -30.82 20.19
CA ALA A 328 -5.41 -30.74 20.44
C ALA A 328 -6.13 -29.97 19.33
N LEU A 329 -5.54 -28.88 18.85
CA LEU A 329 -6.04 -28.07 17.74
C LEU A 329 -5.83 -28.79 16.40
N GLU A 330 -4.66 -29.34 16.15
CA GLU A 330 -4.33 -30.10 14.93
C GLU A 330 -5.35 -31.21 14.64
N ARG A 331 -5.83 -31.88 15.67
CA ARG A 331 -6.85 -32.94 15.53
C ARG A 331 -8.26 -32.42 15.25
N ARG A 332 -8.54 -31.14 15.42
CA ARG A 332 -9.86 -30.54 15.29
C ARG A 332 -10.02 -29.74 14.01
N PHE A 333 -8.94 -29.15 13.52
CA PHE A 333 -8.94 -28.41 12.27
C PHE A 333 -8.48 -29.27 11.09
N GLN A 334 -9.07 -29.03 9.94
CA GLN A 334 -8.67 -29.63 8.68
C GLN A 334 -8.10 -28.55 7.77
N LYS A 335 -6.83 -28.69 7.44
CA LYS A 335 -6.11 -27.75 6.58
C LYS A 335 -6.70 -27.73 5.16
N VAL A 336 -6.91 -26.52 4.64
CA VAL A 336 -7.22 -26.21 3.26
C VAL A 336 -6.17 -25.21 2.78
N MET A 337 -5.35 -25.60 1.80
CA MET A 337 -4.38 -24.68 1.21
C MET A 337 -5.11 -23.68 0.32
N VAL A 338 -4.67 -22.45 0.40
CA VAL A 338 -5.13 -21.34 -0.46
C VAL A 338 -3.88 -20.74 -1.10
N ASP A 339 -3.59 -21.22 -2.27
CA ASP A 339 -2.40 -20.80 -3.01
C ASP A 339 -2.65 -19.46 -3.74
N GLU A 340 -1.56 -18.80 -4.14
CA GLU A 340 -1.64 -17.60 -5.00
C GLU A 340 -2.34 -17.98 -6.32
N PRO A 341 -3.35 -17.22 -6.78
CA PRO A 341 -4.03 -17.50 -8.05
C PRO A 341 -3.05 -17.33 -9.22
N THR A 342 -3.35 -18.00 -10.32
CA THR A 342 -2.63 -17.78 -11.58
C THR A 342 -2.89 -16.36 -12.10
N GLN A 343 -2.05 -15.86 -13.00
CA GLN A 343 -2.27 -14.55 -13.61
C GLN A 343 -3.63 -14.48 -14.34
N GLU A 344 -4.03 -15.55 -15.02
CA GLU A 344 -5.31 -15.65 -15.73
C GLU A 344 -6.50 -15.57 -14.75
N ASP A 345 -6.40 -16.26 -13.61
CA ASP A 345 -7.42 -16.21 -12.56
C ASP A 345 -7.47 -14.81 -11.93
N ALA A 346 -6.31 -14.21 -11.66
CA ALA A 346 -6.23 -12.87 -11.10
C ALA A 346 -6.86 -11.81 -12.04
N ILE A 347 -6.60 -11.88 -13.34
CA ILE A 347 -7.26 -11.02 -14.34
C ILE A 347 -8.78 -11.21 -14.30
N SER A 348 -9.24 -12.45 -14.19
CA SER A 348 -10.68 -12.76 -14.11
C SER A 348 -11.31 -12.20 -12.84
N ILE A 349 -10.59 -12.29 -11.70
CA ILE A 349 -11.01 -11.70 -10.42
C ILE A 349 -11.14 -10.17 -10.55
N LEU A 350 -10.11 -9.49 -11.07
CA LEU A 350 -10.12 -8.04 -11.23
C LEU A 350 -11.22 -7.57 -12.20
N ARG A 351 -11.48 -8.32 -13.28
CA ARG A 351 -12.60 -8.04 -14.19
C ARG A 351 -13.95 -8.11 -13.48
N GLY A 352 -14.11 -9.05 -12.54
CA GLY A 352 -15.32 -9.17 -11.73
C GLY A 352 -15.48 -8.06 -10.69
N LEU A 353 -14.39 -7.45 -10.23
CA LEU A 353 -14.39 -6.35 -9.28
C LEU A 353 -14.45 -4.96 -9.96
N LYS A 354 -14.13 -4.89 -11.26
CA LYS A 354 -13.98 -3.67 -12.04
C LYS A 354 -15.12 -2.66 -11.83
N GLU A 355 -16.38 -3.08 -12.03
CA GLU A 355 -17.55 -2.19 -11.92
C GLU A 355 -17.64 -1.54 -10.52
N ARG A 356 -17.27 -2.24 -9.46
CA ARG A 356 -17.30 -1.71 -8.10
C ARG A 356 -16.26 -0.62 -7.87
N TYR A 357 -15.03 -0.81 -8.39
CA TYR A 357 -13.98 0.20 -8.32
C TYR A 357 -14.29 1.40 -9.21
N GLU A 358 -14.82 1.18 -10.42
CA GLU A 358 -15.31 2.25 -11.30
C GLU A 358 -16.38 3.11 -10.61
N ASN A 359 -17.31 2.48 -9.90
CA ASN A 359 -18.39 3.17 -9.18
C ASN A 359 -17.88 3.88 -7.93
N HIS A 360 -16.94 3.27 -7.21
CA HIS A 360 -16.38 3.87 -5.99
C HIS A 360 -15.57 5.13 -6.29
N HIS A 361 -14.64 5.04 -7.27
CA HIS A 361 -13.77 6.14 -7.65
C HIS A 361 -14.35 7.05 -8.72
N GLN A 362 -15.47 6.65 -9.32
CA GLN A 362 -16.11 7.39 -10.39
C GLN A 362 -15.18 7.65 -11.60
N VAL A 363 -14.36 6.68 -11.94
CA VAL A 363 -13.45 6.67 -13.09
C VAL A 363 -13.67 5.40 -13.90
N ARG A 364 -13.32 5.41 -15.18
CA ARG A 364 -13.38 4.23 -16.03
C ARG A 364 -12.05 3.47 -15.95
N ILE A 365 -12.10 2.14 -15.82
CA ILE A 365 -10.91 1.28 -15.82
C ILE A 365 -10.90 0.47 -17.12
N LYS A 366 -9.87 0.64 -17.93
CA LYS A 366 -9.73 -0.15 -19.15
C LYS A 366 -9.27 -1.58 -18.86
N ASP A 367 -9.60 -2.52 -19.74
CA ASP A 367 -9.16 -3.91 -19.61
C ASP A 367 -7.63 -4.05 -19.66
N GLU A 368 -6.97 -3.20 -20.48
CA GLU A 368 -5.51 -3.13 -20.54
C GLU A 368 -4.88 -2.76 -19.19
N ALA A 369 -5.53 -1.90 -18.38
CA ALA A 369 -5.08 -1.56 -17.03
C ALA A 369 -5.14 -2.77 -16.08
N ILE A 370 -6.20 -3.58 -16.20
CA ILE A 370 -6.35 -4.80 -15.40
C ILE A 370 -5.24 -5.80 -15.73
N VAL A 371 -4.99 -6.04 -17.03
CA VAL A 371 -3.92 -6.92 -17.49
C VAL A 371 -2.57 -6.39 -17.02
N ALA A 372 -2.29 -5.08 -17.22
CA ALA A 372 -1.07 -4.43 -16.77
C ALA A 372 -0.89 -4.53 -15.25
N ALA A 373 -1.95 -4.34 -14.45
CA ALA A 373 -1.88 -4.45 -12.99
C ALA A 373 -1.42 -5.85 -12.53
N VAL A 374 -1.93 -6.91 -13.18
CA VAL A 374 -1.52 -8.29 -12.84
C VAL A 374 -0.11 -8.58 -13.33
N GLU A 375 0.24 -8.25 -14.57
CA GLU A 375 1.57 -8.51 -15.14
C GLU A 375 2.66 -7.72 -14.43
N LEU A 376 2.45 -6.39 -14.27
CA LEU A 376 3.45 -5.53 -13.64
C LEU A 376 3.60 -5.84 -12.14
N SER A 377 2.50 -6.11 -11.42
CA SER A 377 2.60 -6.50 -10.01
C SER A 377 3.33 -7.83 -9.84
N THR A 378 3.09 -8.80 -10.72
CA THR A 378 3.80 -10.09 -10.67
C THR A 378 5.29 -9.92 -10.92
N ARG A 379 5.65 -9.05 -11.86
CA ARG A 379 7.04 -8.81 -12.26
C ARG A 379 7.80 -7.93 -11.27
N TYR A 380 7.16 -6.86 -10.79
CA TYR A 380 7.85 -5.79 -10.04
C TYR A 380 7.57 -5.80 -8.52
N ILE A 381 6.47 -6.40 -8.07
CA ILE A 381 6.09 -6.46 -6.65
C ILE A 381 6.18 -7.92 -6.16
N THR A 382 7.38 -8.32 -5.76
CA THR A 382 7.67 -9.71 -5.35
C THR A 382 7.42 -9.98 -3.86
N SER A 383 7.19 -8.93 -3.06
CA SER A 383 6.96 -9.02 -1.61
C SER A 383 5.50 -9.22 -1.22
N ARG A 384 4.58 -9.17 -2.18
CA ARG A 384 3.13 -9.32 -2.01
C ARG A 384 2.59 -10.34 -3.00
N PHE A 385 1.38 -10.86 -2.74
CA PHE A 385 0.76 -11.93 -3.51
C PHE A 385 -0.48 -11.46 -4.28
N LEU A 386 -0.78 -12.13 -5.39
CA LEU A 386 -2.03 -11.96 -6.13
C LEU A 386 -3.22 -12.56 -5.33
N PRO A 387 -4.45 -12.02 -5.49
CA PRO A 387 -4.81 -10.88 -6.33
C PRO A 387 -4.62 -9.50 -5.66
N ASP A 388 -4.35 -9.46 -4.36
CA ASP A 388 -4.34 -8.27 -3.51
C ASP A 388 -3.44 -7.15 -4.06
N LYS A 389 -2.17 -7.48 -4.40
CA LYS A 389 -1.23 -6.51 -4.98
C LYS A 389 -1.71 -5.87 -6.29
N ALA A 390 -2.45 -6.60 -7.12
CA ALA A 390 -2.99 -6.07 -8.36
C ALA A 390 -4.27 -5.26 -8.13
N ILE A 391 -5.08 -5.65 -7.15
CA ILE A 391 -6.25 -4.89 -6.70
C ILE A 391 -5.82 -3.54 -6.14
N ASP A 392 -4.81 -3.52 -5.25
CA ASP A 392 -4.26 -2.30 -4.67
C ASP A 392 -3.73 -1.34 -5.74
N LEU A 393 -3.08 -1.85 -6.80
CA LEU A 393 -2.61 -1.00 -7.91
C LEU A 393 -3.76 -0.35 -8.66
N VAL A 394 -4.83 -1.09 -8.93
CA VAL A 394 -6.02 -0.55 -9.62
C VAL A 394 -6.72 0.47 -8.73
N ASP A 395 -6.85 0.20 -7.45
CA ASP A 395 -7.46 1.09 -6.46
C ASP A 395 -6.70 2.40 -6.34
N GLU A 396 -5.37 2.34 -6.19
CA GLU A 396 -4.53 3.55 -6.10
C GLU A 396 -4.49 4.34 -7.41
N ALA A 397 -4.38 3.68 -8.56
CA ALA A 397 -4.41 4.35 -9.86
C ALA A 397 -5.75 5.07 -10.09
N ALA A 398 -6.87 4.41 -9.76
CA ALA A 398 -8.20 5.01 -9.85
C ALA A 398 -8.38 6.19 -8.88
N SER A 399 -7.89 6.06 -7.64
CA SER A 399 -7.91 7.11 -6.62
C SER A 399 -7.07 8.32 -7.05
N ARG A 400 -5.87 8.08 -7.59
CA ARG A 400 -4.98 9.14 -8.09
C ARG A 400 -5.61 9.88 -9.26
N LEU A 401 -6.13 9.15 -10.24
CA LEU A 401 -6.81 9.75 -11.39
C LEU A 401 -8.02 10.58 -10.96
N ARG A 402 -8.83 10.09 -10.00
CA ARG A 402 -9.94 10.87 -9.44
C ARG A 402 -9.47 12.16 -8.79
N MET A 403 -8.39 12.10 -8.02
CA MET A 403 -7.81 13.28 -7.39
C MET A 403 -7.28 14.28 -8.43
N GLU A 404 -6.72 13.83 -9.53
CA GLU A 404 -6.28 14.67 -10.66
C GLU A 404 -7.47 15.34 -11.35
N LEU A 405 -8.57 14.61 -11.58
CA LEU A 405 -9.82 15.16 -12.14
C LEU A 405 -10.45 16.21 -11.22
N ASP A 406 -10.40 16.01 -9.91
CA ASP A 406 -10.95 16.95 -8.94
C ASP A 406 -10.04 18.15 -8.67
N SER A 407 -8.75 18.02 -8.96
CA SER A 407 -7.74 19.04 -8.74
C SER A 407 -7.66 20.02 -9.94
N MET A 408 -7.24 21.24 -9.67
CA MET A 408 -6.96 22.20 -10.72
C MET A 408 -5.70 21.76 -11.50
N PRO A 409 -5.74 21.68 -12.83
CA PRO A 409 -4.58 21.35 -13.65
C PRO A 409 -3.35 22.22 -13.35
N VAL A 410 -2.17 21.62 -13.40
CA VAL A 410 -0.90 22.30 -13.08
C VAL A 410 -0.68 23.56 -13.91
N GLU A 411 -1.12 23.56 -15.17
CA GLU A 411 -1.04 24.70 -16.08
C GLU A 411 -1.88 25.88 -15.61
N ILE A 412 -3.12 25.62 -15.12
CA ILE A 412 -4.01 26.66 -14.59
C ILE A 412 -3.45 27.19 -13.26
N ASP A 413 -2.89 26.32 -12.42
CA ASP A 413 -2.24 26.73 -11.17
C ASP A 413 -1.00 27.59 -11.45
N ALA A 414 -0.15 27.21 -12.42
CA ALA A 414 1.01 27.98 -12.85
C ALA A 414 0.61 29.38 -13.37
N THR A 415 -0.43 29.45 -14.23
CA THR A 415 -0.96 30.73 -14.74
C THR A 415 -1.56 31.57 -13.60
N THR A 416 -2.20 30.94 -12.62
CA THR A 416 -2.73 31.62 -11.43
C THR A 416 -1.62 32.20 -10.56
N ARG A 417 -0.52 31.44 -10.35
CA ARG A 417 0.66 31.94 -9.62
C ARG A 417 1.34 33.07 -10.35
N GLN A 418 1.50 32.99 -11.68
CA GLN A 418 2.04 34.05 -12.51
C GLN A 418 1.20 35.33 -12.36
N LEU A 419 -0.13 35.22 -12.47
CA LEU A 419 -1.03 36.36 -12.28
C LEU A 419 -0.87 36.96 -10.88
N THR A 420 -0.79 36.15 -9.84
CA THR A 420 -0.59 36.60 -8.46
C THR A 420 0.73 37.36 -8.31
N GLN A 421 1.81 36.86 -8.94
CA GLN A 421 3.12 37.51 -8.91
C GLN A 421 3.10 38.88 -9.59
N LEU A 422 2.47 38.97 -10.77
CA LEU A 422 2.30 40.24 -11.48
C LEU A 422 1.45 41.24 -10.68
N GLN A 423 0.40 40.77 -10.00
CA GLN A 423 -0.44 41.62 -9.14
C GLN A 423 0.34 42.16 -7.93
N ILE A 424 1.26 41.34 -7.34
CA ILE A 424 2.13 41.79 -6.25
C ILE A 424 3.09 42.86 -6.77
N GLU A 425 3.68 42.69 -7.99
CA GLU A 425 4.53 43.70 -8.63
C GLU A 425 3.75 44.99 -8.88
N GLU A 426 2.49 44.91 -9.40
CA GLU A 426 1.61 46.07 -9.58
C GLU A 426 1.41 46.84 -8.29
N GLN A 427 1.08 46.17 -7.21
CA GLN A 427 0.90 46.78 -5.89
C GLN A 427 2.17 47.47 -5.37
N ALA A 428 3.34 46.94 -5.69
CA ALA A 428 4.61 47.56 -5.34
C ALA A 428 4.87 48.81 -6.17
N LEU A 429 4.71 48.73 -7.49
CA LEU A 429 4.93 49.86 -8.42
C LEU A 429 3.92 51.00 -8.26
N MET A 430 2.69 50.73 -7.81
CA MET A 430 1.69 51.77 -7.46
C MET A 430 2.15 52.75 -6.37
N LYS A 431 3.12 52.34 -5.55
CA LYS A 431 3.66 53.20 -4.47
C LYS A 431 4.83 54.04 -4.92
N GLU A 432 5.38 53.79 -6.10
CA GLU A 432 6.50 54.52 -6.67
C GLU A 432 6.00 55.68 -7.50
N THR A 433 6.80 56.78 -7.60
CA THR A 433 6.38 58.06 -8.26
C THR A 433 7.22 58.43 -9.45
N ASP A 434 8.31 57.70 -9.71
CA ASP A 434 9.22 57.99 -10.83
C ASP A 434 8.63 57.56 -12.17
N ASP A 435 9.11 58.17 -13.25
CA ASP A 435 8.54 58.01 -14.59
C ASP A 435 8.80 56.61 -15.18
N ALA A 436 9.95 56.00 -14.83
CA ALA A 436 10.27 54.61 -15.24
C ALA A 436 9.32 53.59 -14.61
N SER A 437 8.96 53.75 -13.33
CA SER A 437 7.99 52.89 -12.64
C SER A 437 6.57 53.08 -13.22
N LYS A 438 6.20 54.25 -13.72
CA LYS A 438 4.91 54.47 -14.40
C LYS A 438 4.83 53.75 -15.74
N GLU A 439 5.90 53.83 -16.54
CA GLU A 439 5.93 53.11 -17.84
C GLU A 439 5.87 51.60 -17.61
N ARG A 440 6.63 51.08 -16.63
CA ARG A 440 6.57 49.66 -16.27
C ARG A 440 5.17 49.27 -15.78
N LEU A 441 4.50 50.13 -14.99
CA LEU A 441 3.15 49.89 -14.47
C LEU A 441 2.11 49.79 -15.63
N GLU A 442 2.20 50.61 -16.68
CA GLU A 442 1.31 50.52 -17.84
C GLU A 442 1.57 49.22 -18.61
N ALA A 443 2.83 48.84 -18.86
CA ALA A 443 3.17 47.57 -19.50
C ALA A 443 2.69 46.38 -18.68
N LEU A 444 2.90 46.42 -17.35
CA LEU A 444 2.50 45.35 -16.42
C LEU A 444 0.97 45.15 -16.40
N ARG A 445 0.18 46.24 -16.49
CA ARG A 445 -1.27 46.12 -16.56
C ARG A 445 -1.75 45.46 -17.85
N GLN A 446 -1.08 45.67 -18.96
CA GLN A 446 -1.38 44.92 -20.19
C GLN A 446 -1.06 43.46 -20.04
N GLU A 447 0.10 43.10 -19.47
CA GLU A 447 0.50 41.74 -19.20
C GLU A 447 -0.47 41.03 -18.22
N ILE A 448 -0.92 41.74 -17.16
CA ILE A 448 -1.94 41.23 -16.22
C ILE A 448 -3.26 40.96 -16.97
N ALA A 449 -3.70 41.86 -17.87
CA ALA A 449 -4.93 41.67 -18.63
C ALA A 449 -4.86 40.44 -19.55
N GLU A 450 -3.74 40.26 -20.27
CA GLU A 450 -3.51 39.09 -21.13
C GLU A 450 -3.47 37.78 -20.34
N VAL A 451 -2.75 37.75 -19.23
CA VAL A 451 -2.68 36.56 -18.36
C VAL A 451 -4.02 36.26 -17.71
N GLN A 452 -4.78 37.28 -17.28
CA GLN A 452 -6.12 37.13 -16.73
C GLN A 452 -7.11 36.58 -17.76
N GLU A 453 -7.05 37.04 -19.01
CA GLU A 453 -7.90 36.54 -20.09
C GLU A 453 -7.57 35.06 -20.40
N LYS A 454 -6.29 34.74 -20.53
CA LYS A 454 -5.82 33.36 -20.68
C LYS A 454 -6.31 32.46 -19.56
N LEU A 455 -6.17 32.92 -18.31
CA LEU A 455 -6.64 32.18 -17.14
C LEU A 455 -8.14 31.94 -17.15
N ASN A 456 -8.93 32.95 -17.53
CA ASN A 456 -10.39 32.85 -17.63
C ASN A 456 -10.84 31.83 -18.69
N VAL A 457 -10.19 31.81 -19.86
CA VAL A 457 -10.43 30.83 -20.90
C VAL A 457 -10.10 29.43 -20.44
N GLN A 458 -8.92 29.23 -19.85
CA GLN A 458 -8.49 27.95 -19.32
C GLN A 458 -9.42 27.41 -18.22
N LYS A 459 -9.80 28.27 -17.25
CA LYS A 459 -10.74 27.90 -16.18
C LYS A 459 -12.13 27.56 -16.72
N ALA A 460 -12.64 28.30 -17.68
CA ALA A 460 -13.95 28.04 -18.29
C ALA A 460 -13.94 26.67 -19.02
N GLY A 461 -12.90 26.39 -19.80
CA GLY A 461 -12.73 25.12 -20.48
C GLY A 461 -12.69 23.94 -19.47
N TRP A 462 -11.85 24.04 -18.47
CA TRP A 462 -11.74 23.03 -17.42
C TRP A 462 -13.05 22.79 -16.65
N LEU A 463 -13.76 23.87 -16.25
CA LEU A 463 -15.05 23.74 -15.57
C LEU A 463 -16.12 23.10 -16.45
N ASN A 464 -16.15 23.42 -17.74
CA ASN A 464 -17.09 22.80 -18.68
C ASN A 464 -16.82 21.30 -18.84
N GLN A 465 -15.56 20.91 -18.99
CA GLN A 465 -15.16 19.50 -19.06
C GLN A 465 -15.51 18.77 -17.76
N LYS A 466 -15.16 19.34 -16.59
CA LYS A 466 -15.48 18.76 -15.29
C LYS A 466 -16.98 18.55 -15.10
N ASN A 467 -17.80 19.55 -15.40
CA ASN A 467 -19.25 19.43 -15.28
C ASN A 467 -19.84 18.37 -16.22
N ALA A 468 -19.28 18.19 -17.42
CA ALA A 468 -19.71 17.16 -18.35
C ALA A 468 -19.36 15.74 -17.81
N ILE A 469 -18.16 15.57 -17.22
CA ILE A 469 -17.72 14.33 -16.58
C ILE A 469 -18.62 14.00 -15.38
N ASP A 470 -18.84 14.97 -14.50
CA ASP A 470 -19.68 14.80 -13.29
C ASP A 470 -21.12 14.41 -13.67
N HIS A 471 -21.66 14.97 -14.77
CA HIS A 471 -22.99 14.59 -15.26
C HIS A 471 -23.08 13.14 -15.75
N VAL A 472 -22.07 12.66 -16.49
CA VAL A 472 -22.00 11.24 -16.92
C VAL A 472 -21.92 10.33 -15.70
N GLN A 473 -21.15 10.72 -14.68
CA GLN A 473 -21.00 9.94 -13.45
C GLN A 473 -22.30 9.88 -12.63
N GLU A 474 -23.03 10.99 -12.54
CA GLU A 474 -24.35 11.00 -11.88
C GLU A 474 -25.34 10.05 -12.57
N LEU A 475 -25.36 10.03 -13.90
CA LEU A 475 -26.20 9.10 -14.67
C LEU A 475 -25.80 7.64 -14.43
N LYS A 476 -24.51 7.33 -14.32
CA LYS A 476 -24.01 5.99 -13.98
C LYS A 476 -24.41 5.58 -12.56
N GLY A 477 -24.34 6.47 -11.60
CA GLY A 477 -24.83 6.24 -10.24
C GLY A 477 -26.32 5.91 -10.21
N GLN A 478 -27.15 6.65 -10.95
CA GLN A 478 -28.59 6.38 -11.08
C GLN A 478 -28.87 5.03 -11.76
N LEU A 479 -28.05 4.62 -12.72
CA LEU A 479 -28.17 3.31 -13.39
C LEU A 479 -27.90 2.18 -12.39
N ASP A 480 -26.91 2.29 -11.53
CA ASP A 480 -26.57 1.27 -10.54
C ASP A 480 -27.64 1.16 -9.42
N GLU A 481 -28.16 2.30 -8.98
CA GLU A 481 -29.30 2.31 -8.07
C GLU A 481 -30.51 1.60 -8.69
N ALA A 482 -30.81 1.88 -9.96
CA ALA A 482 -31.91 1.24 -10.66
C ALA A 482 -31.70 -0.26 -10.85
N ARG A 483 -30.48 -0.74 -11.12
CA ARG A 483 -30.12 -2.17 -11.18
C ARG A 483 -30.29 -2.84 -9.83
N SER A 484 -29.79 -2.21 -8.76
CA SER A 484 -29.92 -2.72 -7.39
C SER A 484 -31.38 -2.80 -6.96
N GLU A 485 -32.19 -1.81 -7.35
CA GLU A 485 -33.63 -1.81 -7.08
C GLU A 485 -34.36 -2.91 -7.89
N GLU A 486 -33.99 -3.13 -9.15
CA GLU A 486 -34.52 -4.22 -9.98
C GLU A 486 -34.25 -5.58 -9.35
N GLU A 487 -33.03 -5.84 -8.89
CA GLU A 487 -32.69 -7.09 -8.22
C GLU A 487 -33.49 -7.27 -6.92
N ARG A 488 -33.64 -6.21 -6.11
CA ARG A 488 -34.47 -6.26 -4.89
C ARG A 488 -35.93 -6.52 -5.18
N ALA A 489 -36.48 -5.83 -6.19
CA ALA A 489 -37.88 -6.03 -6.62
C ALA A 489 -38.11 -7.47 -7.12
N THR A 490 -37.18 -8.02 -7.89
CA THR A 490 -37.21 -9.40 -8.38
C THR A 490 -37.18 -10.41 -7.23
N ARG A 491 -36.28 -10.22 -6.25
CA ARG A 491 -36.20 -11.08 -5.04
C ARG A 491 -37.43 -11.00 -4.17
N ASN A 492 -38.06 -9.83 -4.07
CA ASN A 492 -39.27 -9.61 -3.29
C ASN A 492 -40.57 -10.05 -4.03
N GLY A 493 -40.47 -10.50 -5.29
CA GLY A 493 -41.60 -10.90 -6.10
C GLY A 493 -42.43 -9.75 -6.69
N ASP A 494 -41.95 -8.51 -6.62
CA ASP A 494 -42.57 -7.33 -7.27
C ASP A 494 -42.17 -7.27 -8.74
N LEU A 495 -42.81 -8.16 -9.51
CA LEU A 495 -42.55 -8.27 -10.95
C LEU A 495 -42.98 -7.03 -11.75
N GLY A 496 -43.93 -6.24 -11.22
CA GLY A 496 -44.40 -4.99 -11.86
C GLY A 496 -43.26 -3.95 -11.84
N ARG A 497 -42.69 -3.69 -10.67
CA ARG A 497 -41.59 -2.74 -10.49
C ARG A 497 -40.33 -3.22 -11.20
N ALA A 498 -40.01 -4.51 -11.09
CA ALA A 498 -38.86 -5.09 -11.79
C ALA A 498 -38.95 -4.95 -13.31
N SER A 499 -40.14 -5.13 -13.90
CA SER A 499 -40.36 -4.95 -15.32
C SER A 499 -40.25 -3.48 -15.77
N GLU A 500 -40.80 -2.55 -14.97
CA GLU A 500 -40.66 -1.11 -15.23
C GLU A 500 -39.19 -0.69 -15.27
N LEU A 501 -38.40 -1.10 -14.26
CA LEU A 501 -36.98 -0.81 -14.19
C LEU A 501 -36.22 -1.44 -15.38
N ARG A 502 -36.45 -2.69 -15.68
CA ARG A 502 -35.73 -3.45 -16.73
C ARG A 502 -36.01 -2.94 -18.15
N TYR A 503 -37.24 -2.59 -18.46
CA TYR A 503 -37.65 -2.28 -19.83
C TYR A 503 -37.85 -0.78 -20.12
N SER A 504 -37.86 0.08 -19.11
CA SER A 504 -38.05 1.53 -19.28
C SER A 504 -36.91 2.33 -18.68
N VAL A 505 -36.64 2.22 -17.37
CA VAL A 505 -35.69 3.08 -16.65
C VAL A 505 -34.26 2.80 -17.05
N ILE A 506 -33.82 1.54 -16.95
CA ILE A 506 -32.45 1.12 -17.26
C ILE A 506 -32.06 1.43 -18.71
N PRO A 507 -32.83 1.05 -19.73
CA PRO A 507 -32.51 1.39 -21.11
C PRO A 507 -32.50 2.91 -21.37
N GLY A 508 -33.40 3.66 -20.70
CA GLY A 508 -33.42 5.13 -20.82
C GLY A 508 -32.15 5.78 -20.27
N LEU A 509 -31.68 5.34 -19.09
CA LEU A 509 -30.42 5.80 -18.48
C LEU A 509 -29.20 5.40 -19.33
N GLN A 510 -29.19 4.20 -19.88
CA GLN A 510 -28.11 3.74 -20.78
C GLN A 510 -28.00 4.60 -22.03
N GLN A 511 -29.14 4.97 -22.65
CA GLN A 511 -29.13 5.87 -23.80
C GLN A 511 -28.61 7.27 -23.44
N GLN A 512 -29.03 7.82 -22.30
CA GLN A 512 -28.54 9.12 -21.83
C GLN A 512 -27.04 9.11 -21.56
N ILE A 513 -26.50 8.06 -20.97
CA ILE A 513 -25.07 7.89 -20.74
C ILE A 513 -24.33 7.88 -22.09
N GLN A 514 -24.82 7.08 -23.06
CA GLN A 514 -24.20 6.98 -24.37
C GLN A 514 -24.20 8.33 -25.13
N ASP A 515 -25.29 9.06 -25.07
CA ASP A 515 -25.41 10.40 -25.71
C ASP A 515 -24.46 11.42 -25.05
N SER A 516 -24.34 11.38 -23.71
CA SER A 516 -23.45 12.26 -22.94
C SER A 516 -21.97 11.91 -23.17
N GLU A 517 -21.61 10.62 -23.23
CA GLU A 517 -20.25 10.17 -23.55
C GLU A 517 -19.84 10.57 -24.98
N ALA A 518 -20.75 10.45 -25.97
CA ALA A 518 -20.48 10.87 -27.32
C ALA A 518 -20.28 12.39 -27.44
N ALA A 519 -21.05 13.19 -26.67
CA ALA A 519 -20.87 14.63 -26.62
C ALA A 519 -19.51 15.03 -26.00
N LEU A 520 -19.08 14.33 -24.97
CA LEU A 520 -17.79 14.54 -24.30
C LEU A 520 -16.62 14.21 -25.24
N GLU A 521 -16.70 13.08 -25.99
CA GLU A 521 -15.68 12.71 -26.99
C GLU A 521 -15.59 13.73 -28.13
N ALA A 522 -16.73 14.23 -28.59
CA ALA A 522 -16.74 15.28 -29.62
C ALA A 522 -16.08 16.58 -29.13
N GLN A 523 -16.26 16.92 -27.86
CA GLN A 523 -15.65 18.10 -27.26
C GLN A 523 -14.12 17.94 -27.12
N LYS A 524 -13.64 16.76 -26.70
CA LYS A 524 -12.20 16.44 -26.63
C LYS A 524 -11.47 16.56 -27.96
N GLN A 525 -12.13 16.18 -29.05
CA GLN A 525 -11.55 16.31 -30.40
C GLN A 525 -11.41 17.76 -30.85
N GLN A 526 -12.16 18.69 -30.27
CA GLN A 526 -12.09 20.13 -30.61
C GLN A 526 -11.04 20.85 -29.77
N ASP A 527 -10.84 20.48 -28.53
CA ASP A 527 -9.98 21.20 -27.55
C ASP A 527 -8.53 20.70 -27.50
N GLY A 528 -8.20 19.56 -28.14
CA GLY A 528 -6.82 19.06 -28.39
C GLY A 528 -6.12 18.36 -27.22
N GLU A 529 -6.43 18.68 -25.98
CA GLU A 529 -5.95 17.99 -24.76
C GLU A 529 -7.08 17.90 -23.76
N GLY A 530 -7.72 16.75 -23.65
CA GLY A 530 -8.79 16.49 -22.68
C GLY A 530 -8.24 15.87 -21.40
N LEU A 531 -8.88 16.13 -20.26
CA LEU A 531 -8.62 15.42 -19.01
C LEU A 531 -8.73 13.89 -19.23
N ASN A 532 -7.73 13.14 -18.75
CA ASN A 532 -7.79 11.69 -18.78
C ASN A 532 -8.85 11.21 -17.78
N GLU A 533 -9.81 10.40 -18.22
CA GLU A 533 -10.91 9.88 -17.38
C GLU A 533 -10.81 8.39 -17.18
N GLN A 534 -9.79 7.77 -17.78
CA GLN A 534 -9.70 6.32 -17.85
C GLN A 534 -8.37 5.87 -17.31
N VAL A 535 -8.41 4.92 -16.40
CA VAL A 535 -7.22 4.20 -15.95
C VAL A 535 -6.75 3.30 -17.08
N THR A 536 -5.56 3.53 -17.61
CA THR A 536 -4.89 2.76 -18.64
C THR A 536 -3.70 1.99 -18.07
N SER A 537 -2.94 1.32 -18.92
CA SER A 537 -1.67 0.68 -18.54
C SER A 537 -0.64 1.69 -18.03
N ASP A 538 -0.70 2.94 -18.48
CA ASP A 538 0.28 3.96 -18.14
C ASP A 538 0.10 4.45 -16.69
N GLU A 539 -1.13 4.70 -16.24
CA GLU A 539 -1.41 5.05 -14.84
C GLU A 539 -1.01 3.92 -13.90
N ILE A 540 -1.26 2.66 -14.29
CA ILE A 540 -0.80 1.51 -13.50
C ILE A 540 0.73 1.48 -13.44
N ALA A 541 1.41 1.71 -14.56
CA ALA A 541 2.88 1.74 -14.61
C ALA A 541 3.47 2.88 -13.76
N GLU A 542 2.79 4.02 -13.69
CA GLU A 542 3.20 5.12 -12.79
C GLU A 542 3.09 4.75 -11.31
N VAL A 543 1.99 4.10 -10.90
CA VAL A 543 1.83 3.62 -9.52
C VAL A 543 2.89 2.58 -9.18
N VAL A 544 3.14 1.62 -10.08
CA VAL A 544 4.21 0.63 -9.89
C VAL A 544 5.57 1.32 -9.79
N SER A 545 5.81 2.36 -10.60
CA SER A 545 7.05 3.13 -10.54
C SER A 545 7.21 3.85 -9.20
N ALA A 546 6.13 4.43 -8.67
CA ALA A 546 6.14 5.09 -7.36
C ALA A 546 6.43 4.11 -6.21
N TRP A 547 5.85 2.90 -6.26
CA TRP A 547 6.03 1.89 -5.20
C TRP A 547 7.41 1.22 -5.23
N THR A 548 7.91 0.94 -6.42
CA THR A 548 9.14 0.16 -6.60
C THR A 548 10.38 1.02 -6.79
N GLY A 549 10.21 2.28 -7.16
CA GLY A 549 11.28 3.18 -7.57
C GLY A 549 11.86 2.84 -8.96
N VAL A 550 11.22 1.93 -9.72
CA VAL A 550 11.62 1.55 -11.08
C VAL A 550 10.80 2.36 -12.08
N PRO A 551 11.39 3.08 -13.03
CA PRO A 551 10.67 3.92 -13.99
C PRO A 551 9.93 3.08 -15.07
N VAL A 552 8.90 2.32 -14.64
CA VAL A 552 8.17 1.36 -15.46
C VAL A 552 7.43 2.06 -16.61
N SER A 553 6.88 3.26 -16.38
CA SER A 553 6.19 4.05 -17.40
C SER A 553 7.13 4.43 -18.56
N LYS A 554 8.35 4.85 -18.27
CA LYS A 554 9.38 5.12 -19.29
C LYS A 554 9.89 3.85 -19.97
N MET A 555 9.83 2.71 -19.29
CA MET A 555 10.25 1.42 -19.85
C MET A 555 9.24 0.85 -20.85
N MET A 556 7.93 1.14 -20.69
CA MET A 556 6.91 0.68 -21.63
C MET A 556 6.90 1.48 -22.94
N GLN A 557 7.16 2.77 -22.89
CA GLN A 557 7.21 3.65 -24.07
C GLN A 557 8.57 3.59 -24.74
N GLY A 558 8.80 2.63 -25.60
CA GLY A 558 10.03 2.51 -26.41
C GLY A 558 11.06 1.52 -25.91
N GLU A 559 10.68 0.56 -25.07
CA GLU A 559 11.59 -0.50 -24.57
C GLU A 559 12.29 -1.24 -25.74
N LEU A 560 11.59 -1.52 -26.81
CA LEU A 560 12.16 -2.20 -27.99
C LEU A 560 13.20 -1.32 -28.70
N ASP A 561 12.97 -0.01 -28.81
CA ASP A 561 13.92 0.87 -29.52
C ASP A 561 15.13 1.21 -28.65
N LYS A 562 14.94 1.40 -27.34
CA LYS A 562 16.04 1.53 -26.39
C LYS A 562 16.92 0.27 -26.33
N LEU A 563 16.32 -0.92 -26.35
CA LEU A 563 17.07 -2.19 -26.39
C LEU A 563 17.83 -2.41 -27.70
N LYS A 564 17.30 -1.95 -28.83
CA LYS A 564 18.01 -1.96 -30.10
C LYS A 564 19.22 -1.00 -30.09
N GLY A 565 19.05 0.17 -29.49
CA GLY A 565 20.06 1.21 -29.37
C GLY A 565 21.02 1.08 -28.18
N LEU A 566 20.85 0.07 -27.31
CA LEU A 566 21.55 -0.04 -26.03
C LEU A 566 23.07 0.05 -26.14
N GLU A 567 23.65 -0.60 -27.14
CA GLU A 567 25.11 -0.52 -27.38
C GLU A 567 25.55 0.90 -27.67
N GLY A 568 24.80 1.66 -28.49
CA GLY A 568 25.07 3.05 -28.79
C GLY A 568 25.01 3.95 -27.56
N GLU A 569 24.02 3.74 -26.69
CA GLU A 569 23.89 4.49 -25.44
C GLU A 569 25.04 4.19 -24.47
N LEU A 570 25.41 2.93 -24.31
CA LEU A 570 26.55 2.54 -23.48
C LEU A 570 27.86 3.12 -24.01
N HIS A 571 28.05 3.19 -25.35
CA HIS A 571 29.22 3.79 -25.97
C HIS A 571 29.35 5.31 -25.82
N LYS A 572 28.25 6.01 -25.48
CA LYS A 572 28.34 7.44 -25.12
C LYS A 572 29.18 7.68 -23.86
N ARG A 573 29.19 6.74 -22.91
CA ARG A 573 29.94 6.83 -21.66
C ARG A 573 31.17 5.93 -21.62
N VAL A 574 31.15 4.76 -22.26
CA VAL A 574 32.20 3.76 -22.27
C VAL A 574 32.89 3.75 -23.64
N ILE A 575 34.04 4.30 -23.72
CA ILE A 575 34.80 4.43 -24.96
C ILE A 575 35.69 3.20 -25.17
N GLY A 576 35.56 2.59 -26.36
CA GLY A 576 36.15 1.28 -26.62
C GLY A 576 35.43 0.16 -25.91
N GLN A 577 36.07 -0.98 -25.68
CA GLN A 577 35.50 -2.14 -24.95
C GLN A 577 34.28 -2.72 -25.65
N ASP A 578 34.28 -2.77 -26.97
CA ASP A 578 33.16 -3.21 -27.82
C ASP A 578 32.67 -4.61 -27.46
N GLU A 579 33.58 -5.53 -27.11
CA GLU A 579 33.25 -6.90 -26.66
C GLU A 579 32.45 -6.86 -25.37
N ALA A 580 32.85 -6.04 -24.39
CA ALA A 580 32.17 -5.93 -23.12
C ALA A 580 30.75 -5.33 -23.26
N VAL A 581 30.62 -4.28 -24.05
CA VAL A 581 29.35 -3.62 -24.33
C VAL A 581 28.39 -4.57 -25.05
N SER A 582 28.89 -5.28 -26.07
CA SER A 582 28.08 -6.21 -26.84
C SER A 582 27.62 -7.43 -26.01
N ALA A 583 28.49 -8.02 -25.17
CA ALA A 583 28.13 -9.15 -24.30
C ALA A 583 27.02 -8.76 -23.30
N VAL A 584 27.16 -7.60 -22.65
CA VAL A 584 26.18 -7.12 -21.71
C VAL A 584 24.85 -6.79 -22.39
N ALA A 585 24.88 -6.11 -23.55
CA ALA A 585 23.69 -5.78 -24.32
C ALA A 585 22.94 -7.04 -24.82
N ALA A 586 23.67 -8.06 -25.24
CA ALA A 586 23.10 -9.35 -25.68
C ALA A 586 22.38 -10.09 -24.53
N ALA A 587 22.97 -10.11 -23.33
CA ALA A 587 22.34 -10.74 -22.16
C ALA A 587 21.07 -10.00 -21.74
N VAL A 588 21.10 -8.68 -21.70
CA VAL A 588 19.91 -7.87 -21.43
C VAL A 588 18.80 -8.13 -22.45
N ARG A 589 19.12 -8.15 -23.74
CA ARG A 589 18.14 -8.47 -24.80
C ARG A 589 17.56 -9.86 -24.64
N ARG A 590 18.36 -10.89 -24.32
CA ARG A 590 17.87 -12.27 -24.06
C ARG A 590 16.89 -12.32 -22.89
N SER A 591 17.22 -11.64 -21.79
CA SER A 591 16.36 -11.59 -20.61
C SER A 591 15.02 -10.90 -20.92
N ARG A 592 15.06 -9.77 -21.62
CA ARG A 592 13.84 -9.03 -22.00
C ARG A 592 12.98 -9.75 -23.04
N ALA A 593 13.57 -10.58 -23.89
CA ALA A 593 12.87 -11.42 -24.82
C ALA A 593 12.23 -12.68 -24.17
N GLY A 594 12.40 -12.86 -22.85
CA GLY A 594 11.87 -14.04 -22.14
C GLY A 594 12.60 -15.34 -22.47
N LEU A 595 13.82 -15.26 -23.02
CA LEU A 595 14.63 -16.41 -23.44
C LEU A 595 15.69 -16.82 -22.39
N SER A 596 15.79 -16.09 -21.29
CA SER A 596 16.65 -16.43 -20.16
C SER A 596 15.95 -17.38 -19.20
N ASP A 597 16.73 -18.10 -18.40
CA ASP A 597 16.21 -18.93 -17.30
C ASP A 597 15.50 -18.02 -16.26
N PRO A 598 14.20 -18.26 -15.99
CA PRO A 598 13.44 -17.41 -15.07
C PRO A 598 13.91 -17.48 -13.61
N ASP A 599 14.71 -18.49 -13.28
CA ASP A 599 15.22 -18.71 -11.93
C ASP A 599 16.61 -18.11 -11.70
N LYS A 600 17.24 -17.51 -12.71
CA LYS A 600 18.59 -16.89 -12.63
C LYS A 600 18.54 -15.36 -12.68
N PRO A 601 19.62 -14.65 -12.26
CA PRO A 601 19.80 -13.24 -12.54
C PRO A 601 19.69 -12.90 -14.04
N ILE A 602 19.41 -11.64 -14.37
CA ILE A 602 19.35 -11.16 -15.78
C ILE A 602 20.64 -11.49 -16.53
N GLY A 603 21.77 -11.38 -15.86
CA GLY A 603 23.08 -11.75 -16.35
C GLY A 603 24.16 -11.66 -15.28
N SER A 604 25.16 -12.49 -15.42
CA SER A 604 26.33 -12.55 -14.52
C SER A 604 27.62 -12.40 -15.34
N PHE A 605 28.41 -11.38 -15.06
CA PHE A 605 29.58 -11.03 -15.83
C PHE A 605 30.83 -10.97 -14.97
N PHE A 606 31.96 -11.43 -15.53
CA PHE A 606 33.24 -11.30 -14.89
C PHE A 606 34.17 -10.40 -15.75
N PHE A 607 34.44 -9.19 -15.27
CA PHE A 607 35.24 -8.20 -16.00
C PHE A 607 36.72 -8.27 -15.59
N LEU A 608 37.55 -8.66 -16.50
CA LEU A 608 39.00 -8.80 -16.32
C LEU A 608 39.76 -7.64 -16.99
N GLY A 609 40.80 -7.16 -16.39
CA GLY A 609 41.65 -6.17 -17.02
C GLY A 609 42.32 -5.22 -16.04
N PRO A 610 43.25 -4.40 -16.53
CA PRO A 610 43.97 -3.44 -15.71
C PRO A 610 43.07 -2.38 -15.07
N THR A 611 43.59 -1.65 -14.13
CA THR A 611 42.87 -0.56 -13.47
C THR A 611 42.65 0.62 -14.44
N GLY A 612 41.49 1.29 -14.36
CA GLY A 612 41.20 2.52 -15.11
C GLY A 612 40.82 2.35 -16.57
N VAL A 613 40.43 1.15 -17.01
CA VAL A 613 39.99 0.85 -18.40
C VAL A 613 38.47 0.95 -18.62
N GLY A 614 37.66 1.27 -17.57
CA GLY A 614 36.24 1.50 -17.70
C GLY A 614 35.33 0.43 -17.10
N LYS A 615 35.86 -0.59 -16.38
CA LYS A 615 35.02 -1.68 -15.76
C LYS A 615 33.89 -1.14 -14.90
N THR A 616 34.18 -0.25 -13.96
CA THR A 616 33.17 0.36 -13.05
C THR A 616 32.26 1.33 -13.80
N GLU A 617 32.79 2.00 -14.85
CA GLU A 617 31.99 2.95 -15.64
C GLU A 617 30.92 2.25 -16.47
N LEU A 618 31.23 1.05 -17.03
CA LEU A 618 30.22 0.23 -17.73
C LEU A 618 29.10 -0.21 -16.78
N ALA A 619 29.43 -0.57 -15.53
CA ALA A 619 28.41 -0.92 -14.55
C ALA A 619 27.48 0.26 -14.20
N LYS A 620 28.04 1.48 -14.12
CA LYS A 620 27.26 2.73 -13.90
C LYS A 620 26.40 3.09 -15.10
N ALA A 621 26.98 3.06 -16.31
CA ALA A 621 26.26 3.32 -17.54
C ALA A 621 25.10 2.33 -17.72
N LEU A 622 25.32 1.06 -17.36
CA LEU A 622 24.29 0.04 -17.43
C LEU A 622 23.15 0.30 -16.44
N ALA A 623 23.45 0.70 -15.20
CA ALA A 623 22.44 1.05 -14.20
C ALA A 623 21.56 2.23 -14.68
N GLU A 624 22.19 3.26 -15.25
CA GLU A 624 21.51 4.42 -15.82
C GLU A 624 20.65 4.05 -17.03
N CYS A 625 21.20 3.30 -17.99
CA CYS A 625 20.45 2.91 -19.19
C CYS A 625 19.27 1.99 -18.91
N LEU A 626 19.38 1.08 -17.93
CA LEU A 626 18.33 0.09 -17.65
C LEU A 626 17.31 0.55 -16.63
N PHE A 627 17.74 1.34 -15.64
CA PHE A 627 16.94 1.71 -14.49
C PHE A 627 16.74 3.23 -14.35
N ASP A 628 17.25 4.01 -15.31
CA ASP A 628 17.18 5.49 -15.38
C ASP A 628 17.71 6.17 -14.08
N ASP A 629 18.54 5.45 -13.32
CA ASP A 629 19.16 5.94 -12.08
C ASP A 629 20.55 5.32 -11.87
N GLU A 630 21.61 6.12 -11.91
CA GLU A 630 22.98 5.66 -11.59
C GLU A 630 23.06 5.08 -10.16
N ARG A 631 22.15 5.50 -9.25
CA ARG A 631 22.08 5.01 -7.87
C ARG A 631 21.49 3.59 -7.76
N ALA A 632 20.98 3.03 -8.86
CA ALA A 632 20.61 1.62 -8.92
C ALA A 632 21.83 0.68 -8.96
N LEU A 633 23.05 1.23 -8.86
CA LEU A 633 24.30 0.49 -8.70
C LEU A 633 24.58 0.19 -7.22
N VAL A 634 24.55 -1.08 -6.84
CA VAL A 634 24.99 -1.57 -5.52
C VAL A 634 26.46 -1.99 -5.64
N ARG A 635 27.37 -1.17 -5.11
CA ARG A 635 28.81 -1.46 -5.15
C ARG A 635 29.27 -2.05 -3.82
N ILE A 636 29.94 -3.19 -3.88
CA ILE A 636 30.56 -3.87 -2.73
C ILE A 636 32.02 -4.16 -3.06
N ASP A 637 32.93 -3.65 -2.24
CA ASP A 637 34.37 -3.86 -2.39
C ASP A 637 34.77 -5.14 -1.62
N MET A 638 35.24 -6.14 -2.35
CA MET A 638 35.62 -7.44 -1.77
C MET A 638 36.86 -7.38 -0.88
N SER A 639 37.61 -6.29 -0.91
CA SER A 639 38.71 -6.07 0.03
C SER A 639 38.24 -5.93 1.49
N GLU A 640 36.97 -5.56 1.72
CA GLU A 640 36.36 -5.54 3.05
C GLU A 640 35.92 -6.93 3.54
N TYR A 641 35.94 -7.94 2.68
CA TYR A 641 35.43 -9.30 2.91
C TYR A 641 36.55 -10.36 2.82
N MET A 642 37.74 -10.01 3.25
CA MET A 642 38.90 -10.91 3.27
C MET A 642 38.83 -11.94 4.41
N GLU A 643 38.12 -11.64 5.47
CA GLU A 643 37.99 -12.49 6.65
C GLU A 643 36.66 -13.23 6.70
N LYS A 644 36.65 -14.46 7.27
CA LYS A 644 35.45 -15.29 7.40
C LYS A 644 34.28 -14.60 8.08
N PHE A 645 34.53 -13.81 9.13
CA PHE A 645 33.48 -13.08 9.85
C PHE A 645 32.86 -11.95 9.02
N SER A 646 33.62 -11.38 8.10
CA SER A 646 33.09 -10.33 7.21
C SER A 646 32.04 -10.85 6.24
N VAL A 647 32.07 -12.15 5.87
CA VAL A 647 31.09 -12.77 4.98
C VAL A 647 29.68 -12.72 5.58
N GLN A 648 29.53 -12.82 6.90
CA GLN A 648 28.25 -12.69 7.59
C GLN A 648 27.63 -11.29 7.41
N ARG A 649 28.42 -10.26 7.17
CA ARG A 649 27.91 -8.91 6.86
C ARG A 649 27.22 -8.84 5.52
N LEU A 650 27.52 -9.73 4.56
CA LEU A 650 26.84 -9.78 3.26
C LEU A 650 25.40 -10.30 3.39
N ILE A 651 25.18 -11.33 4.20
CA ILE A 651 23.91 -12.07 4.32
C ILE A 651 23.16 -11.75 5.62
N GLY A 652 23.80 -11.14 6.61
CA GLY A 652 23.25 -10.91 7.95
C GLY A 652 23.78 -11.91 8.98
N ALA A 653 23.85 -11.48 10.25
CA ALA A 653 24.26 -12.32 11.34
C ALA A 653 23.17 -13.35 11.72
N PRO A 654 23.51 -14.59 12.09
CA PRO A 654 22.53 -15.57 12.57
C PRO A 654 21.93 -15.15 13.93
N PRO A 655 20.77 -15.72 14.33
CA PRO A 655 20.14 -15.41 15.61
C PRO A 655 21.07 -15.57 16.81
N GLY A 656 21.12 -14.56 17.68
CA GLY A 656 21.96 -14.54 18.87
C GLY A 656 23.34 -13.90 18.71
N TYR A 657 23.71 -13.43 17.54
CA TYR A 657 24.95 -12.69 17.30
C TYR A 657 24.70 -11.17 17.19
N VAL A 658 25.72 -10.38 17.51
CA VAL A 658 25.68 -8.91 17.39
C VAL A 658 25.49 -8.53 15.90
N GLY A 659 24.51 -7.64 15.62
CA GLY A 659 24.18 -7.23 14.26
C GLY A 659 23.05 -8.05 13.59
N TYR A 660 22.36 -8.94 14.32
CA TYR A 660 21.21 -9.69 13.80
C TYR A 660 20.08 -8.79 13.27
N ASP A 661 19.80 -7.68 13.94
CA ASP A 661 18.72 -6.75 13.58
C ASP A 661 19.09 -5.83 12.39
N GLU A 662 20.38 -5.71 12.04
CA GLU A 662 20.85 -4.81 10.98
C GLU A 662 20.65 -5.35 9.56
N GLY A 663 20.43 -6.68 9.41
CA GLY A 663 20.35 -7.35 8.11
C GLY A 663 21.70 -7.45 7.39
N GLY A 664 21.76 -8.16 6.26
CA GLY A 664 22.96 -8.27 5.44
C GLY A 664 23.10 -7.11 4.44
N GLN A 665 24.31 -6.61 4.23
CA GLN A 665 24.54 -5.49 3.31
C GLN A 665 24.07 -5.79 1.88
N LEU A 666 24.37 -6.97 1.34
CA LEU A 666 23.95 -7.38 0.01
C LEU A 666 22.44 -7.69 -0.02
N THR A 667 21.98 -8.52 0.93
CA THR A 667 20.58 -8.96 0.97
C THR A 667 19.62 -7.80 1.21
N GLU A 668 19.95 -6.87 2.11
CA GLU A 668 19.11 -5.71 2.41
C GLU A 668 19.11 -4.69 1.27
N ALA A 669 20.27 -4.47 0.60
CA ALA A 669 20.34 -3.59 -0.57
C ALA A 669 19.45 -4.08 -1.72
N VAL A 670 19.51 -5.40 -2.04
CA VAL A 670 18.70 -5.99 -3.10
C VAL A 670 17.23 -6.07 -2.68
N ARG A 671 16.92 -6.35 -1.42
CA ARG A 671 15.54 -6.36 -0.92
C ARG A 671 14.86 -4.98 -1.08
N ARG A 672 15.62 -3.90 -0.83
CA ARG A 672 15.12 -2.51 -0.99
C ARG A 672 15.06 -2.09 -2.45
N ARG A 673 15.98 -2.58 -3.29
CA ARG A 673 16.05 -2.29 -4.72
C ARG A 673 16.24 -3.57 -5.51
N PRO A 674 15.15 -4.30 -5.80
CA PRO A 674 15.22 -5.57 -6.53
C PRO A 674 15.75 -5.45 -7.96
N TYR A 675 15.61 -4.26 -8.54
CA TYR A 675 16.12 -3.89 -9.85
C TYR A 675 17.40 -3.08 -9.68
N SER A 676 18.53 -3.75 -9.75
CA SER A 676 19.83 -3.12 -9.55
C SER A 676 20.95 -3.84 -10.30
N VAL A 677 22.02 -3.09 -10.55
CA VAL A 677 23.30 -3.65 -10.97
C VAL A 677 24.15 -3.86 -9.71
N ILE A 678 24.57 -5.08 -9.45
CA ILE A 678 25.44 -5.41 -8.33
C ILE A 678 26.87 -5.48 -8.85
N LEU A 679 27.72 -4.61 -8.35
CA LEU A 679 29.14 -4.57 -8.67
C LEU A 679 29.96 -5.11 -7.49
N LEU A 680 30.53 -6.29 -7.67
CA LEU A 680 31.47 -6.90 -6.72
C LEU A 680 32.90 -6.58 -7.20
N ASP A 681 33.55 -5.63 -6.55
CA ASP A 681 34.86 -5.10 -6.99
C ASP A 681 36.00 -5.90 -6.31
N GLU A 682 37.11 -6.15 -7.05
CA GLU A 682 38.30 -6.84 -6.56
C GLU A 682 38.07 -8.25 -6.02
N MET A 683 37.37 -9.09 -6.79
CA MET A 683 36.99 -10.45 -6.40
C MET A 683 38.14 -11.37 -5.96
N GLU A 684 39.37 -11.14 -6.49
CA GLU A 684 40.55 -11.88 -6.09
C GLU A 684 40.93 -11.71 -4.61
N LYS A 685 40.39 -10.71 -3.93
CA LYS A 685 40.64 -10.45 -2.50
C LYS A 685 39.62 -11.09 -1.57
N ALA A 686 38.51 -11.59 -2.10
CA ALA A 686 37.41 -12.15 -1.32
C ALA A 686 37.79 -13.44 -0.58
N HIS A 687 37.25 -13.61 0.62
CA HIS A 687 37.34 -14.91 1.34
C HIS A 687 36.65 -16.02 0.55
N PRO A 688 37.15 -17.26 0.55
CA PRO A 688 36.53 -18.39 -0.17
C PRO A 688 35.05 -18.64 0.12
N ASP A 689 34.56 -18.31 1.32
CA ASP A 689 33.15 -18.47 1.68
C ASP A 689 32.22 -17.48 0.94
N VAL A 690 32.73 -16.35 0.44
CA VAL A 690 31.97 -15.42 -0.42
C VAL A 690 31.50 -16.11 -1.69
N PHE A 691 32.41 -16.92 -2.31
CA PHE A 691 32.06 -17.67 -3.52
C PHE A 691 30.94 -18.69 -3.27
N ASN A 692 30.89 -19.31 -2.09
CA ASN A 692 29.82 -20.24 -1.74
C ASN A 692 28.46 -19.54 -1.64
N VAL A 693 28.43 -18.29 -1.15
CA VAL A 693 27.21 -17.45 -1.12
C VAL A 693 26.79 -17.07 -2.53
N LEU A 694 27.74 -16.67 -3.36
CA LEU A 694 27.47 -16.27 -4.74
C LEU A 694 27.00 -17.44 -5.62
N LEU A 695 27.49 -18.67 -5.37
CA LEU A 695 27.01 -19.85 -6.08
C LEU A 695 25.49 -20.01 -5.95
N GLN A 696 24.93 -19.81 -4.76
CA GLN A 696 23.47 -19.89 -4.55
C GLN A 696 22.75 -18.81 -5.33
N VAL A 697 23.30 -17.59 -5.41
CA VAL A 697 22.70 -16.50 -6.17
C VAL A 697 22.72 -16.79 -7.67
N LEU A 698 23.85 -17.29 -8.18
CA LEU A 698 24.05 -17.57 -9.61
C LEU A 698 23.23 -18.79 -10.10
N ASP A 699 22.98 -19.78 -9.23
CA ASP A 699 22.22 -21.00 -9.57
C ASP A 699 20.71 -20.79 -9.42
N ASP A 700 20.28 -20.30 -8.25
CA ASP A 700 18.88 -20.27 -7.85
C ASP A 700 18.26 -18.85 -7.96
N GLY A 701 19.04 -17.83 -8.29
CA GLY A 701 18.60 -16.43 -8.34
C GLY A 701 18.01 -15.91 -7.01
N ARG A 702 18.37 -16.55 -5.89
CA ARG A 702 17.87 -16.19 -4.55
C ARG A 702 18.92 -16.45 -3.49
N LEU A 703 18.79 -15.74 -2.37
CA LEU A 703 19.65 -15.89 -1.21
C LEU A 703 18.83 -15.79 0.07
N THR A 704 19.05 -16.71 1.00
CA THR A 704 18.40 -16.64 2.33
C THR A 704 19.25 -15.77 3.24
N ASP A 705 18.65 -14.74 3.84
CA ASP A 705 19.33 -13.86 4.79
C ASP A 705 19.50 -14.50 6.18
N GLY A 706 20.22 -13.83 7.07
CA GLY A 706 20.45 -14.30 8.45
C GLY A 706 19.17 -14.37 9.30
N GLN A 707 18.06 -13.81 8.85
CA GLN A 707 16.75 -13.85 9.50
C GLN A 707 15.83 -14.94 8.90
N GLY A 708 16.33 -15.72 7.93
CA GLY A 708 15.56 -16.77 7.27
C GLY A 708 14.68 -16.29 6.11
N ARG A 709 14.75 -15.02 5.71
CA ARG A 709 13.97 -14.47 4.59
C ARG A 709 14.68 -14.76 3.28
N GLN A 710 13.92 -15.13 2.26
CA GLN A 710 14.44 -15.31 0.90
C GLN A 710 14.44 -13.96 0.16
N VAL A 711 15.59 -13.57 -0.37
CA VAL A 711 15.78 -12.37 -1.19
C VAL A 711 16.01 -12.81 -2.63
N SER A 712 15.21 -12.28 -3.55
CA SER A 712 15.28 -12.59 -4.97
C SER A 712 16.30 -11.70 -5.70
N PHE A 713 17.19 -12.32 -6.47
CA PHE A 713 18.18 -11.68 -7.33
C PHE A 713 17.85 -11.80 -8.83
N LYS A 714 16.67 -12.34 -9.18
CA LYS A 714 16.26 -12.61 -10.56
C LYS A 714 16.22 -11.37 -11.45
N ASN A 715 15.99 -10.20 -10.85
CA ASN A 715 15.91 -8.92 -11.54
C ASN A 715 17.21 -8.11 -11.45
N THR A 716 18.31 -8.72 -11.01
CA THR A 716 19.62 -8.05 -10.89
C THR A 716 20.57 -8.45 -11.99
N ILE A 717 21.54 -7.57 -12.29
CA ILE A 717 22.70 -7.89 -13.09
C ILE A 717 23.91 -7.92 -12.16
N ILE A 718 24.68 -9.02 -12.19
CA ILE A 718 25.83 -9.21 -11.33
C ILE A 718 27.09 -8.98 -12.15
N ILE A 719 27.86 -8.00 -11.76
CA ILE A 719 29.16 -7.69 -12.36
C ILE A 719 30.25 -7.90 -11.32
N MET A 720 31.17 -8.77 -11.62
CA MET A 720 32.35 -9.06 -10.80
C MET A 720 33.59 -8.49 -11.49
N THR A 721 34.44 -7.76 -10.80
CA THR A 721 35.69 -7.25 -11.39
C THR A 721 36.89 -7.89 -10.75
N SER A 722 37.94 -8.07 -11.57
CA SER A 722 39.23 -8.56 -11.09
C SER A 722 40.40 -7.99 -11.92
N ASN A 723 41.53 -7.91 -11.27
CA ASN A 723 42.81 -7.54 -11.91
C ASN A 723 43.67 -8.76 -12.25
N VAL A 724 43.16 -9.98 -12.07
CA VAL A 724 43.83 -11.23 -12.44
C VAL A 724 44.13 -11.23 -13.95
N GLY A 725 45.31 -11.64 -14.37
CA GLY A 725 45.73 -11.64 -15.76
C GLY A 725 46.10 -10.27 -16.35
N SER A 726 46.03 -9.18 -15.59
CA SER A 726 46.26 -7.81 -16.09
C SER A 726 47.61 -7.60 -16.77
N LYS A 727 48.66 -8.33 -16.32
CA LYS A 727 49.98 -8.26 -16.96
C LYS A 727 49.95 -8.85 -18.37
N ALA A 728 49.35 -10.04 -18.54
CA ALA A 728 49.20 -10.68 -19.84
C ALA A 728 48.39 -9.79 -20.80
N ILE A 729 47.29 -9.21 -20.29
CA ILE A 729 46.43 -8.30 -21.05
C ILE A 729 47.23 -7.05 -21.48
N ALA A 730 48.03 -6.45 -20.61
CA ALA A 730 48.78 -5.25 -20.93
C ALA A 730 49.93 -5.50 -21.95
N GLU A 731 50.55 -6.68 -21.91
CA GLU A 731 51.71 -7.00 -22.75
C GLU A 731 51.31 -7.57 -24.12
N LEU A 732 50.24 -8.37 -24.19
CA LEU A 732 49.85 -9.14 -25.37
C LEU A 732 48.64 -8.56 -26.13
N SER A 733 47.84 -7.69 -25.51
CA SER A 733 46.70 -7.07 -26.18
C SER A 733 47.08 -6.36 -27.47
N GLY A 734 46.39 -6.71 -28.56
CA GLY A 734 46.68 -6.20 -29.92
C GLY A 734 47.92 -6.78 -30.61
N LYS A 735 48.61 -7.73 -29.96
CA LYS A 735 49.78 -8.43 -30.57
C LYS A 735 49.46 -9.92 -30.81
N ASP A 736 49.00 -10.65 -29.80
CA ASP A 736 48.63 -12.05 -29.83
C ASP A 736 47.47 -12.31 -28.88
N GLU A 737 46.30 -12.25 -29.42
CA GLU A 737 45.07 -12.38 -28.65
C GLU A 737 44.78 -13.80 -28.17
N GLU A 738 45.22 -14.84 -28.93
CA GLU A 738 45.02 -16.22 -28.53
C GLU A 738 45.90 -16.58 -27.33
N GLU A 739 47.17 -16.19 -27.37
CA GLU A 739 48.11 -16.38 -26.25
C GLU A 739 47.68 -15.56 -25.02
N MET A 740 47.20 -14.33 -25.23
CA MET A 740 46.64 -13.49 -24.13
C MET A 740 45.48 -14.22 -23.43
N ARG A 741 44.48 -14.72 -24.20
CA ARG A 741 43.33 -15.43 -23.63
C ARG A 741 43.80 -16.67 -22.89
N HIS A 742 44.70 -17.47 -23.46
CA HIS A 742 45.25 -18.67 -22.83
C HIS A 742 45.91 -18.35 -21.47
N GLN A 743 46.70 -17.29 -21.40
CA GLN A 743 47.37 -16.88 -20.16
C GLN A 743 46.37 -16.30 -19.14
N VAL A 744 45.33 -15.57 -19.55
CA VAL A 744 44.27 -15.07 -18.69
C VAL A 744 43.46 -16.22 -18.11
N ASP A 745 43.07 -17.21 -18.94
CA ASP A 745 42.31 -18.38 -18.53
C ASP A 745 43.11 -19.23 -17.51
N ALA A 746 44.41 -19.40 -17.76
CA ALA A 746 45.33 -20.08 -16.85
C ALA A 746 45.42 -19.34 -15.47
N ALA A 747 45.49 -18.02 -15.47
CA ALA A 747 45.53 -17.21 -14.25
C ALA A 747 44.18 -17.26 -13.50
N MET A 748 43.06 -17.25 -14.22
CA MET A 748 41.72 -17.41 -13.65
C MET A 748 41.55 -18.80 -13.00
N ALA A 749 41.97 -19.87 -13.68
CA ALA A 749 41.86 -21.22 -13.13
C ALA A 749 42.76 -21.46 -11.90
N GLN A 750 43.83 -20.70 -11.75
CA GLN A 750 44.66 -20.71 -10.52
C GLN A 750 44.06 -19.96 -9.35
N THR A 751 43.28 -18.90 -9.63
CA THR A 751 42.75 -17.99 -8.60
C THR A 751 41.34 -18.39 -8.15
N PHE A 752 40.50 -18.81 -9.07
CA PHE A 752 39.09 -19.10 -8.84
C PHE A 752 38.77 -20.59 -9.07
N ARG A 753 37.80 -21.12 -8.32
CA ARG A 753 37.39 -22.53 -8.46
C ARG A 753 36.64 -22.75 -9.79
N PRO A 754 36.86 -23.87 -10.48
CA PRO A 754 36.17 -24.17 -11.74
C PRO A 754 34.64 -24.19 -11.62
N GLU A 755 34.09 -24.64 -10.48
CA GLU A 755 32.65 -24.67 -10.18
C GLU A 755 32.04 -23.28 -10.14
N PHE A 756 32.79 -22.27 -9.76
CA PHE A 756 32.35 -20.86 -9.75
C PHE A 756 32.41 -20.26 -11.15
N LEU A 757 33.50 -20.47 -11.86
CA LEU A 757 33.67 -19.93 -13.22
C LEU A 757 32.63 -20.46 -14.21
N ASN A 758 32.23 -21.75 -14.09
CA ASN A 758 31.23 -22.36 -14.95
C ASN A 758 29.79 -21.84 -14.75
N ARG A 759 29.54 -21.05 -13.73
CA ARG A 759 28.21 -20.45 -13.47
C ARG A 759 28.09 -19.00 -13.87
N ILE A 760 29.16 -18.42 -14.36
CA ILE A 760 29.20 -17.07 -14.89
C ILE A 760 28.81 -17.12 -16.36
N ASP A 761 27.86 -16.27 -16.78
CA ASP A 761 27.34 -16.24 -18.13
C ASP A 761 28.41 -15.82 -19.15
N ASP A 762 29.26 -14.83 -18.77
CA ASP A 762 30.31 -14.37 -19.66
C ASP A 762 31.53 -13.80 -18.91
N ILE A 763 32.75 -14.12 -19.42
CA ILE A 763 34.02 -13.60 -18.92
C ILE A 763 34.58 -12.66 -19.96
N VAL A 764 34.61 -11.38 -19.64
CA VAL A 764 34.90 -10.30 -20.58
C VAL A 764 36.26 -9.63 -20.25
N VAL A 765 37.13 -9.57 -21.26
CA VAL A 765 38.43 -8.94 -21.12
C VAL A 765 38.37 -7.47 -21.54
N PHE A 766 38.79 -6.58 -20.64
CA PHE A 766 38.92 -5.15 -20.90
C PHE A 766 40.35 -4.82 -21.37
N HIS A 767 40.44 -4.27 -22.54
CA HIS A 767 41.73 -3.91 -23.17
C HIS A 767 42.28 -2.57 -22.67
N PRO A 768 43.58 -2.38 -22.65
CA PRO A 768 44.19 -1.09 -22.37
C PRO A 768 43.72 -0.01 -23.35
N LEU A 769 43.57 1.20 -22.86
CA LEU A 769 43.08 2.34 -23.65
C LEU A 769 44.19 2.95 -24.49
N GLY A 770 43.94 3.13 -25.79
CA GLY A 770 44.83 3.85 -26.70
C GLY A 770 44.62 5.38 -26.66
N MET A 771 45.53 6.13 -27.26
CA MET A 771 45.52 7.60 -27.23
C MET A 771 44.22 8.19 -27.79
N ALA A 772 43.74 7.69 -28.93
CA ALA A 772 42.47 8.13 -29.54
C ALA A 772 41.26 7.90 -28.67
N GLN A 773 41.26 6.87 -27.80
CA GLN A 773 40.21 6.58 -26.84
C GLN A 773 40.28 7.55 -25.65
N ILE A 774 41.48 7.86 -25.17
CA ILE A 774 41.70 8.82 -24.09
C ILE A 774 41.23 10.23 -24.50
N GLU A 775 41.52 10.66 -25.76
CA GLU A 775 41.02 11.95 -26.26
C GLU A 775 39.48 12.05 -26.21
N LYS A 776 38.78 10.96 -26.53
CA LYS A 776 37.31 10.92 -26.39
C LYS A 776 36.84 10.94 -24.93
N ILE A 777 37.59 10.29 -24.03
CA ILE A 777 37.32 10.34 -22.60
C ILE A 777 37.52 11.74 -22.03
N VAL A 778 38.50 12.50 -22.53
CA VAL A 778 38.70 13.94 -22.21
C VAL A 778 37.45 14.72 -22.56
N ASP A 779 36.84 14.51 -23.75
CA ASP A 779 35.59 15.18 -24.13
C ASP A 779 34.44 14.91 -23.17
N ILE A 780 34.27 13.64 -22.73
CA ILE A 780 33.24 13.25 -21.77
C ILE A 780 33.46 13.93 -20.41
N GLN A 781 34.69 13.95 -19.90
CA GLN A 781 35.00 14.66 -18.64
C GLN A 781 34.79 16.17 -18.74
N LEU A 782 35.05 16.76 -19.89
CA LEU A 782 34.80 18.17 -20.14
C LEU A 782 33.32 18.50 -20.33
N ALA A 783 32.49 17.56 -20.81
CA ALA A 783 31.06 17.76 -20.91
C ALA A 783 30.46 18.05 -19.54
N ASP A 784 30.90 17.36 -18.49
CA ASP A 784 30.45 17.63 -17.10
C ASP A 784 30.85 19.04 -16.63
N VAL A 785 32.04 19.52 -17.06
CA VAL A 785 32.49 20.87 -16.73
C VAL A 785 31.65 21.90 -17.50
N ARG A 786 31.41 21.66 -18.79
CA ARG A 786 30.54 22.51 -19.63
C ARG A 786 29.13 22.64 -19.04
N ALA A 787 28.53 21.52 -18.62
CA ALA A 787 27.21 21.53 -18.04
C ALA A 787 27.15 22.35 -16.72
N ARG A 788 28.22 22.35 -15.92
CA ARG A 788 28.30 23.17 -14.71
C ARG A 788 28.46 24.64 -15.03
N LEU A 789 29.28 24.99 -16.00
CA LEU A 789 29.50 26.38 -16.44
C LEU A 789 28.28 26.96 -17.15
N ALA A 790 27.51 26.14 -17.88
CA ALA A 790 26.28 26.57 -18.52
C ALA A 790 25.22 27.02 -17.51
N LYS A 791 25.18 26.45 -16.29
CA LYS A 791 24.32 26.91 -15.22
C LYS A 791 24.61 28.33 -14.78
N GLU A 792 25.87 28.76 -14.91
CA GLU A 792 26.32 30.10 -14.61
C GLU A 792 26.41 30.96 -15.91
N ARG A 793 25.69 30.51 -16.97
CA ARG A 793 25.62 31.17 -18.30
C ARG A 793 27.01 31.40 -18.98
N MET A 794 27.98 30.54 -18.65
CA MET A 794 29.32 30.57 -19.25
C MET A 794 29.47 29.42 -20.23
N THR A 795 30.32 29.61 -21.28
CA THR A 795 30.64 28.56 -22.25
C THR A 795 32.10 28.17 -22.17
N LEU A 796 32.42 26.87 -22.35
CA LEU A 796 33.79 26.35 -22.32
C LEU A 796 34.22 25.84 -23.69
N ALA A 797 35.25 26.47 -24.27
CA ALA A 797 35.98 25.97 -25.42
C ALA A 797 37.36 25.42 -24.96
N ILE A 798 37.86 24.42 -25.66
CA ILE A 798 39.22 23.90 -25.43
C ILE A 798 39.93 23.74 -26.75
N THR A 799 41.19 24.13 -26.82
CA THR A 799 41.98 23.98 -28.04
C THR A 799 42.40 22.52 -28.26
N PRO A 800 42.60 22.09 -29.52
CA PRO A 800 43.08 20.74 -29.79
C PRO A 800 44.43 20.42 -29.14
N ALA A 801 45.30 21.44 -28.99
CA ALA A 801 46.59 21.31 -28.31
C ALA A 801 46.43 21.02 -26.82
N ALA A 802 45.56 21.78 -26.13
CA ALA A 802 45.26 21.58 -24.72
C ALA A 802 44.59 20.21 -24.49
N LYS A 803 43.66 19.81 -25.37
CA LYS A 803 43.02 18.48 -25.30
C LYS A 803 44.04 17.35 -25.44
N GLN A 804 44.97 17.43 -26.40
CA GLN A 804 46.03 16.45 -26.57
C GLN A 804 46.94 16.40 -25.36
N MET A 805 47.28 17.54 -24.77
CA MET A 805 48.11 17.61 -23.57
C MET A 805 47.42 16.98 -22.35
N LEU A 806 46.10 17.20 -22.17
CA LEU A 806 45.31 16.51 -21.16
C LEU A 806 45.29 14.99 -21.39
N ALA A 807 45.18 14.56 -22.63
CA ALA A 807 45.19 13.13 -22.98
C ALA A 807 46.54 12.47 -22.67
N VAL A 808 47.64 13.10 -23.01
CA VAL A 808 48.99 12.60 -22.69
C VAL A 808 49.25 12.59 -21.19
N GLY A 809 48.95 13.67 -20.50
CA GLY A 809 49.15 13.79 -19.04
C GLY A 809 48.17 12.94 -18.20
N GLY A 810 47.02 12.59 -18.78
CA GLY A 810 45.98 11.79 -18.13
C GLY A 810 46.11 10.28 -18.32
N LEU A 811 47.01 9.81 -19.21
CA LEU A 811 47.28 8.40 -19.44
C LEU A 811 48.42 7.91 -18.57
N ASP A 812 48.16 6.97 -17.68
CA ASP A 812 49.19 6.29 -16.91
C ASP A 812 49.29 4.83 -17.33
N PRO A 813 50.47 4.29 -17.60
CA PRO A 813 50.62 2.88 -18.02
C PRO A 813 50.09 1.84 -17.04
N VAL A 814 50.01 2.17 -15.73
CA VAL A 814 49.60 1.29 -14.65
C VAL A 814 48.15 1.56 -14.25
N PHE A 815 47.78 2.84 -14.20
CA PHE A 815 46.47 3.30 -13.69
C PHE A 815 45.48 3.69 -14.79
N GLY A 816 45.81 3.49 -16.06
CA GLY A 816 44.96 3.83 -17.20
C GLY A 816 44.50 5.28 -17.25
N ALA A 817 43.21 5.51 -17.48
CA ALA A 817 42.61 6.85 -17.51
C ALA A 817 42.24 7.41 -16.12
N ARG A 818 42.49 6.68 -15.02
CA ARG A 818 42.13 7.13 -13.65
C ARG A 818 42.74 8.50 -13.24
N PRO A 819 44.00 8.87 -13.63
CA PRO A 819 44.57 10.19 -13.32
C PRO A 819 43.90 11.35 -14.08
N LEU A 820 43.24 11.06 -15.23
CA LEU A 820 42.68 12.10 -16.10
C LEU A 820 41.67 13.00 -15.37
N LYS A 821 40.74 12.41 -14.61
CA LYS A 821 39.76 13.20 -13.86
C LYS A 821 40.39 14.19 -12.89
N ARG A 822 41.49 13.80 -12.23
CA ARG A 822 42.23 14.68 -11.31
C ARG A 822 42.99 15.76 -12.07
N LEU A 823 43.51 15.41 -13.24
CA LEU A 823 44.21 16.35 -14.09
C LEU A 823 43.26 17.44 -14.60
N VAL A 824 42.10 17.04 -15.14
CA VAL A 824 41.05 17.99 -15.56
C VAL A 824 40.58 18.87 -14.40
N GLN A 825 40.40 18.30 -13.20
CA GLN A 825 40.06 19.11 -12.04
C GLN A 825 41.12 20.17 -11.74
N ARG A 826 42.41 19.79 -11.65
CA ARG A 826 43.47 20.68 -11.24
C ARG A 826 43.85 21.71 -12.34
N GLU A 827 43.92 21.28 -13.59
CA GLU A 827 44.41 22.12 -14.66
C GLU A 827 43.33 22.95 -15.35
N VAL A 828 42.08 22.46 -15.34
CA VAL A 828 40.98 23.16 -16.02
C VAL A 828 40.03 23.81 -15.01
N VAL A 829 39.48 23.02 -14.09
CA VAL A 829 38.42 23.52 -13.21
C VAL A 829 38.97 24.49 -12.18
N ASP A 830 40.10 24.18 -11.54
CA ASP A 830 40.73 25.07 -10.55
C ASP A 830 41.28 26.36 -11.21
N ALA A 831 41.78 26.29 -12.46
CA ALA A 831 42.23 27.47 -13.21
C ALA A 831 41.03 28.38 -13.57
N ILE A 832 39.90 27.82 -14.01
CA ILE A 832 38.69 28.58 -14.30
C ILE A 832 38.12 29.20 -13.00
N ALA A 833 38.11 28.44 -11.90
CA ALA A 833 37.65 28.95 -10.61
C ALA A 833 38.49 30.13 -10.12
N ALA A 834 39.82 30.06 -10.26
CA ALA A 834 40.69 31.17 -9.94
C ALA A 834 40.39 32.40 -10.82
N ALA A 835 40.19 32.23 -12.12
CA ALA A 835 39.88 33.32 -13.05
C ALA A 835 38.49 33.97 -12.74
N ILE A 836 37.53 33.22 -12.28
CA ILE A 836 36.23 33.74 -11.81
C ILE A 836 36.40 34.55 -10.51
N ILE A 837 37.19 34.04 -9.57
CA ILE A 837 37.44 34.73 -8.29
C ILE A 837 38.24 36.04 -8.52
N ASP A 838 39.18 36.02 -9.43
CA ASP A 838 39.99 37.20 -9.81
C ASP A 838 39.20 38.23 -10.67
N GLY A 839 37.95 37.90 -11.04
CA GLY A 839 37.06 38.78 -11.82
C GLY A 839 37.45 38.91 -13.30
N THR A 840 38.38 38.06 -13.79
CA THR A 840 38.80 38.02 -15.20
C THR A 840 37.82 37.26 -16.08
N VAL A 841 37.00 36.37 -15.48
CA VAL A 841 35.85 35.66 -16.09
C VAL A 841 34.58 36.11 -15.42
N ARG A 842 33.56 36.46 -16.21
CA ARG A 842 32.25 36.95 -15.74
C ARG A 842 31.14 36.11 -16.32
N GLU A 843 29.95 36.22 -15.73
CA GLU A 843 28.71 35.60 -16.24
C GLU A 843 28.47 36.07 -17.70
N GLY A 844 28.28 35.13 -18.61
CA GLY A 844 28.07 35.36 -20.03
C GLY A 844 29.35 35.25 -20.91
N ASP A 845 30.53 35.08 -20.30
CA ASP A 845 31.76 35.00 -21.07
C ASP A 845 32.01 33.60 -21.66
N GLN A 846 32.76 33.58 -22.78
CA GLN A 846 33.32 32.36 -23.34
C GLN A 846 34.70 32.14 -22.78
N VAL A 847 34.87 31.03 -22.05
CA VAL A 847 36.19 30.62 -21.48
C VAL A 847 36.87 29.66 -22.43
N THR A 848 38.07 30.02 -22.88
CA THR A 848 38.90 29.16 -23.75
C THR A 848 40.13 28.69 -22.98
N VAL A 849 40.32 27.35 -22.91
CA VAL A 849 41.50 26.74 -22.31
C VAL A 849 42.48 26.37 -23.43
N ASP A 850 43.66 26.92 -23.37
CA ASP A 850 44.74 26.67 -24.35
C ASP A 850 46.01 26.10 -23.68
N ALA A 851 46.85 25.46 -24.49
CA ALA A 851 48.13 24.92 -24.04
C ALA A 851 49.23 25.99 -24.17
N ASP A 852 49.95 26.23 -23.07
CA ASP A 852 51.12 27.13 -23.10
C ASP A 852 52.38 26.45 -23.72
N LYS A 853 53.29 27.24 -24.29
CA LYS A 853 54.50 26.76 -24.87
C LYS A 853 55.44 26.09 -23.87
N ASP A 854 55.29 26.41 -22.60
CA ASP A 854 56.10 25.86 -21.50
C ASP A 854 55.45 24.60 -20.87
N GLY A 855 54.39 24.06 -21.47
CA GLY A 855 53.71 22.81 -21.02
C GLY A 855 52.66 23.04 -19.92
N GLY A 856 52.19 24.27 -19.72
CA GLY A 856 51.08 24.64 -18.81
C GLY A 856 49.78 24.83 -19.56
N PHE A 857 48.69 25.10 -18.79
CA PHE A 857 47.37 25.45 -19.33
C PHE A 857 47.08 26.92 -19.03
N THR A 858 46.58 27.64 -20.03
CA THR A 858 46.18 29.04 -19.89
C THR A 858 44.68 29.17 -20.13
N VAL A 859 44.03 29.97 -19.28
CA VAL A 859 42.61 30.31 -19.42
C VAL A 859 42.52 31.69 -20.06
N VAL A 860 41.93 31.78 -21.23
CA VAL A 860 41.72 33.01 -21.98
C VAL A 860 40.20 33.28 -22.04
N CYS A 861 39.80 34.51 -21.79
CA CYS A 861 38.39 34.93 -21.90
C CYS A 861 38.24 35.77 -23.17
N ASP A 862 37.33 35.38 -24.04
CA ASP A 862 36.83 36.20 -25.13
C ASP A 862 35.59 36.94 -24.68
N ASN A 863 35.70 38.27 -24.55
CA ASN A 863 34.60 39.17 -24.22
C ASN A 863 33.60 39.36 -25.39
N THR A 864 33.33 38.33 -26.16
CA THR A 864 32.33 38.38 -27.22
C THR A 864 31.02 37.85 -26.64
N PRO A 865 29.88 38.62 -26.67
CA PRO A 865 28.61 38.10 -26.13
C PRO A 865 28.28 36.80 -26.85
N ALA A 866 28.05 35.74 -26.06
CA ALA A 866 27.71 34.43 -26.55
C ALA A 866 26.49 34.51 -27.45
N ALA A 867 26.60 34.04 -28.69
CA ALA A 867 25.44 33.76 -29.51
C ALA A 867 24.53 32.78 -28.75
N THR A 868 23.26 33.12 -28.61
CA THR A 868 22.24 32.31 -27.96
C THR A 868 22.29 30.89 -28.51
N TYR A 869 22.88 29.98 -27.75
CA TYR A 869 22.73 28.55 -27.96
C TYR A 869 21.40 28.15 -27.31
N GLU A 870 20.44 27.77 -28.14
CA GLU A 870 19.29 27.02 -27.70
C GLU A 870 19.79 25.74 -27.00
N VAL A 871 19.44 25.58 -25.74
CA VAL A 871 19.63 24.33 -24.99
C VAL A 871 18.73 23.33 -25.71
N PRO A 872 19.26 22.18 -26.20
CA PRO A 872 18.36 21.13 -26.67
C PRO A 872 17.51 20.72 -25.48
N ASP A 873 16.19 20.80 -25.63
CA ASP A 873 15.23 20.28 -24.66
C ASP A 873 15.63 18.85 -24.31
N ALA A 874 15.76 18.59 -23.03
CA ALA A 874 15.97 17.24 -22.51
C ALA A 874 14.63 16.48 -22.68
N GLU A 875 14.52 15.72 -23.80
CA GLU A 875 13.53 14.67 -23.96
C GLU A 875 13.75 13.49 -23.00
#